data_2ff1bbbb395993a67c0470d21da5ed67
#
_entry.id   2ff1bbbb395993a67c0470d21da5ed67
#
_cell.length_a   1.000
_cell.length_b   1.000
_cell.length_c   1.000
_cell.angle_alpha   90.00
_cell.angle_beta   90.00
_cell.angle_gamma   90.00
#
_symmetry.space_group_name_H-M   'P 1'
#
loop_
_entity.id
_entity.type
_entity.pdbx_description
1 polymer ?
#
loop_
_entity_poly.entity_id
_entity_poly.type
_entity_poly.pdbx_seq_one_letter_code
_entity_poly.pdbx_strand_id
1 'polypeptide(L)'
;MEKPRVRISVRNLVEFILRSGDLDNSSGTSGDKEAMLKGGRLHRKIQRSMKGDYQAEVSLKKESEYDDVVIQVEGRADGIFTEDGAVYIDEIKGTYGNVQAMDMPIPVHRAQAMCYGMIWGEKEGISEIHIQMTYAHLETEETRRFREDFSIEELKGWYQKLLDAYHKWIAYSLNWKKERNASMKDLQFPFPYREGQRDIVSGVYHTVSSGKTLFVQAPTGVGKTMSAIFPSVRAIGEGKGETLFYLTAKTITGTVAQEAFHILREKGLKFKVTVITAKEKLCFQDTPECTPEKCPYAKGHFDRVNDAVYELWTTEEVYSREVIRAHAEKWQVCPFEMCLDLSIWVDGIICDYNYVFDPNVHLKRFFGENISGDYIFLIDEAHNLVERGREMYSAGISRQSLVALRKKIRKRFSKLARTLDKANRQMMELEENLAETGKGYQVLPNPGVLPITFLTISGELEEILEEKELEEELRREILEFYFIVRDFLNVSELVDENYVVYTENSAEEGFRLRLFCVNPAENLGEYLKKGKSAIFFSATMFPMLYYRELLTTDRDAYGIYVQSPFPKENRRILIGSDVSSRYTRRNRAEYRKIAGYIARCVWQRQGNYMVFFPSYRLMEDVLQVYEEEFSVDWVRCVCQTTDMTEQEREGFLEEFQEREGTLVGFCVLGGIFSEGVDLTGESLIGAVIVGTGLPQIGSQREILKEYYDKKNHCGFDYAYRYPGMNKVLQAAGRVIRTKEDKGVILLLDDRFWDRDYQEIFPREWQDRTGCRLDTVEDAVETFWKRFT
;
A
#
# COMPACT_ATOMS: atom_id res chain seq x y z
N MET A 1 18.88 -36.92 9.71
CA MET A 1 18.73 -35.46 9.74
C MET A 1 17.79 -35.12 10.88
N GLU A 2 18.09 -34.06 11.62
CA GLU A 2 17.20 -33.58 12.68
C GLU A 2 15.85 -33.14 12.05
N LYS A 3 14.74 -33.54 12.67
CA LYS A 3 13.41 -33.17 12.16
C LYS A 3 13.24 -31.65 12.23
N PRO A 4 12.64 -30.98 11.24
CA PRO A 4 12.34 -29.57 11.33
C PRO A 4 11.43 -29.27 12.53
N ARG A 5 11.66 -28.14 13.18
CA ARG A 5 10.90 -27.71 14.36
C ARG A 5 10.06 -26.50 14.01
N VAL A 6 8.75 -26.62 14.21
CA VAL A 6 7.78 -25.52 14.00
C VAL A 6 7.24 -25.08 15.36
N ARG A 7 7.27 -23.77 15.62
CA ARG A 7 6.76 -23.17 16.86
C ARG A 7 5.47 -22.42 16.59
N ILE A 8 4.51 -22.59 17.49
CA ILE A 8 3.25 -21.84 17.45
C ILE A 8 2.82 -21.52 18.86
N SER A 9 2.24 -20.32 19.07
CA SER A 9 1.62 -20.00 20.36
C SER A 9 0.30 -20.74 20.53
N VAL A 10 -0.08 -21.05 21.78
CA VAL A 10 -1.38 -21.62 22.11
C VAL A 10 -2.49 -20.77 21.50
N ARG A 11 -2.43 -19.45 21.66
CA ARG A 11 -3.41 -18.53 21.13
C ARG A 11 -3.55 -18.67 19.60
N ASN A 12 -2.45 -18.57 18.85
CA ASN A 12 -2.51 -18.65 17.40
C ASN A 12 -3.00 -20.01 16.90
N LEU A 13 -2.63 -21.09 17.60
CA LEU A 13 -3.08 -22.45 17.27
C LEU A 13 -4.62 -22.58 17.38
N VAL A 14 -5.19 -22.16 18.52
CA VAL A 14 -6.63 -22.29 18.75
C VAL A 14 -7.43 -21.30 17.89
N GLU A 15 -6.96 -20.06 17.75
CA GLU A 15 -7.59 -19.06 16.90
C GLU A 15 -7.59 -19.50 15.42
N PHE A 16 -6.52 -20.16 14.95
CA PHE A 16 -6.47 -20.66 13.58
C PHE A 16 -7.36 -21.87 13.34
N ILE A 17 -7.28 -22.90 14.19
CA ILE A 17 -7.95 -24.18 13.94
C ILE A 17 -9.42 -24.17 14.37
N LEU A 18 -9.75 -23.46 15.48
CA LEU A 18 -11.06 -23.52 16.12
C LEU A 18 -11.91 -22.27 15.91
N ARG A 19 -11.47 -21.34 15.03
CA ARG A 19 -12.32 -20.21 14.66
C ARG A 19 -13.62 -20.70 14.05
N SER A 20 -14.73 -20.06 14.43
CA SER A 20 -16.06 -20.44 13.98
C SER A 20 -17.00 -19.24 13.97
N GLY A 21 -18.14 -19.37 13.29
CA GLY A 21 -19.19 -18.37 13.23
C GLY A 21 -19.07 -17.40 12.05
N ASP A 22 -19.65 -16.23 12.23
CA ASP A 22 -19.90 -15.25 11.19
C ASP A 22 -18.76 -14.23 11.07
N LEU A 23 -18.58 -13.71 9.85
CA LEU A 23 -17.81 -12.50 9.62
C LEU A 23 -18.71 -11.29 9.86
N ASP A 24 -18.36 -10.43 10.81
CA ASP A 24 -19.10 -9.22 11.12
C ASP A 24 -18.15 -8.03 11.30
N ASN A 25 -18.25 -7.06 10.40
CA ASN A 25 -17.48 -5.82 10.43
C ASN A 25 -18.33 -4.61 10.87
N SER A 26 -19.53 -4.82 11.42
CA SER A 26 -20.44 -3.74 11.85
C SER A 26 -19.94 -2.99 13.08
N SER A 27 -19.23 -3.69 13.95
CA SER A 27 -18.51 -3.09 15.08
C SER A 27 -17.10 -2.77 14.62
N GLY A 28 -16.76 -1.53 14.44
CA GLY A 28 -15.42 -1.05 14.03
C GLY A 28 -14.28 -1.36 15.00
N THR A 29 -14.26 -2.57 15.56
CA THR A 29 -13.28 -3.06 16.54
C THR A 29 -11.91 -3.24 15.87
N SER A 30 -11.21 -2.16 15.72
CA SER A 30 -9.76 -2.21 15.74
C SER A 30 -9.33 -2.44 17.20
N GLY A 31 -8.44 -3.41 17.42
CA GLY A 31 -7.83 -3.60 18.75
C GLY A 31 -7.18 -2.31 19.21
N ASP A 32 -7.89 -1.59 20.06
CA ASP A 32 -7.47 -0.30 20.57
C ASP A 32 -6.29 -0.51 21.52
N LYS A 33 -5.20 0.23 21.32
CA LYS A 33 -4.06 0.25 22.27
C LYS A 33 -4.55 0.54 23.69
N GLU A 34 -5.58 1.34 23.83
CA GLU A 34 -6.20 1.66 25.11
C GLU A 34 -6.91 0.44 25.71
N ALA A 35 -7.64 -0.34 24.91
CA ALA A 35 -8.26 -1.60 25.35
C ALA A 35 -7.20 -2.62 25.80
N MET A 36 -6.08 -2.72 25.07
CA MET A 36 -4.95 -3.56 25.49
C MET A 36 -4.30 -3.09 26.79
N LEU A 37 -4.12 -1.78 26.98
CA LEU A 37 -3.56 -1.22 28.20
C LEU A 37 -4.51 -1.37 29.38
N LYS A 38 -5.81 -1.11 29.19
CA LYS A 38 -6.87 -1.33 30.21
C LYS A 38 -6.94 -2.82 30.55
N GLY A 39 -6.95 -3.70 29.53
CA GLY A 39 -6.93 -5.16 29.71
C GLY A 39 -5.73 -5.61 30.54
N GLY A 40 -4.53 -5.20 30.20
CA GLY A 40 -3.33 -5.55 30.96
C GLY A 40 -3.31 -5.01 32.41
N ARG A 41 -3.93 -3.85 32.67
CA ARG A 41 -4.11 -3.35 34.04
C ARG A 41 -5.13 -4.18 34.81
N LEU A 42 -6.24 -4.50 34.17
CA LEU A 42 -7.32 -5.31 34.75
C LEU A 42 -6.85 -6.74 35.07
N HIS A 43 -6.12 -7.39 34.17
CA HIS A 43 -5.49 -8.67 34.39
C HIS A 43 -4.63 -8.66 35.67
N ARG A 44 -3.68 -7.74 35.77
CA ARG A 44 -2.82 -7.60 36.96
C ARG A 44 -3.62 -7.34 38.24
N LYS A 45 -4.72 -6.59 38.16
CA LYS A 45 -5.59 -6.33 39.32
C LYS A 45 -6.30 -7.59 39.76
N ILE A 46 -6.87 -8.36 38.82
CA ILE A 46 -7.52 -9.66 39.12
C ILE A 46 -6.49 -10.62 39.68
N GLN A 47 -5.34 -10.81 39.06
CA GLN A 47 -4.26 -11.69 39.55
C GLN A 47 -3.83 -11.34 40.99
N ARG A 48 -3.68 -10.03 41.30
CA ARG A 48 -3.35 -9.59 42.68
C ARG A 48 -4.48 -9.77 43.70
N SER A 49 -5.73 -9.84 43.26
CA SER A 49 -6.87 -10.05 44.13
C SER A 49 -7.06 -11.52 44.51
N MET A 50 -6.45 -12.43 43.74
CA MET A 50 -6.48 -13.86 44.02
C MET A 50 -5.67 -14.19 45.27
N LYS A 51 -6.17 -15.10 46.06
CA LYS A 51 -5.58 -15.52 47.36
C LYS A 51 -4.89 -16.88 47.20
N GLY A 52 -4.05 -17.23 48.21
CA GLY A 52 -3.40 -18.52 48.27
C GLY A 52 -2.14 -18.62 47.43
N ASP A 53 -1.98 -19.74 46.76
CA ASP A 53 -0.79 -20.13 45.95
C ASP A 53 -0.91 -19.71 44.46
N TYR A 54 -1.71 -18.68 44.15
CA TYR A 54 -1.91 -18.23 42.79
C TYR A 54 -0.58 -17.81 42.09
N GLN A 55 -0.18 -18.59 41.10
CA GLN A 55 0.98 -18.31 40.23
C GLN A 55 0.55 -17.59 38.97
N ALA A 56 0.90 -16.32 38.84
CA ALA A 56 0.54 -15.50 37.69
C ALA A 56 1.56 -15.70 36.52
N GLU A 57 1.08 -15.60 35.28
CA GLU A 57 1.90 -15.52 34.09
C GLU A 57 2.84 -16.75 33.89
N VAL A 58 2.30 -17.97 34.07
CA VAL A 58 3.08 -19.22 34.02
C VAL A 58 3.37 -19.61 32.58
N SER A 59 4.66 -19.62 32.22
CA SER A 59 5.11 -20.04 30.89
C SER A 59 5.04 -21.56 30.74
N LEU A 60 4.37 -22.02 29.71
CA LEU A 60 4.14 -23.43 29.40
C LEU A 60 4.57 -23.71 27.97
N LYS A 61 5.15 -24.89 27.76
CA LYS A 61 5.49 -25.39 26.44
C LYS A 61 5.39 -26.91 26.36
N LYS A 62 5.00 -27.38 25.18
CA LYS A 62 4.91 -28.81 24.86
C LYS A 62 5.48 -29.06 23.47
N GLU A 63 6.34 -30.06 23.34
CA GLU A 63 6.80 -30.58 22.07
C GLU A 63 6.02 -31.85 21.74
N SER A 64 5.49 -31.91 20.54
CA SER A 64 4.78 -33.08 19.99
C SER A 64 5.50 -33.52 18.73
N GLU A 65 5.92 -34.78 18.70
CA GLU A 65 6.72 -35.34 17.62
C GLU A 65 5.85 -36.07 16.62
N TYR A 66 5.96 -35.68 15.33
CA TYR A 66 5.41 -36.39 14.19
C TYR A 66 6.56 -37.01 13.37
N ASP A 67 6.25 -37.84 12.37
CA ASP A 67 7.25 -38.50 11.54
C ASP A 67 8.12 -37.50 10.77
N ASP A 68 7.53 -36.39 10.34
CA ASP A 68 8.11 -35.37 9.47
C ASP A 68 8.51 -34.06 10.18
N VAL A 69 8.01 -33.79 11.39
CA VAL A 69 8.17 -32.52 12.10
C VAL A 69 8.04 -32.66 13.62
N VAL A 70 8.66 -31.75 14.35
CA VAL A 70 8.39 -31.52 15.78
C VAL A 70 7.59 -30.19 15.89
N ILE A 71 6.37 -30.28 16.40
CA ILE A 71 5.52 -29.09 16.67
C ILE A 71 5.70 -28.70 18.14
N GLN A 72 6.22 -27.51 18.36
CA GLN A 72 6.36 -26.91 19.68
C GLN A 72 5.23 -25.91 19.89
N VAL A 73 4.30 -26.20 20.79
CA VAL A 73 3.25 -25.30 21.24
C VAL A 73 3.70 -24.63 22.52
N GLU A 74 3.65 -23.30 22.57
CA GLU A 74 4.09 -22.55 23.74
C GLU A 74 3.12 -21.40 24.03
N GLY A 75 3.05 -21.01 25.32
CA GLY A 75 2.22 -19.90 25.73
C GLY A 75 2.38 -19.59 27.21
N ARG A 76 1.57 -18.69 27.69
CA ARG A 76 1.64 -18.22 29.07
C ARG A 76 0.22 -18.19 29.64
N ALA A 77 -0.07 -19.06 30.59
CA ALA A 77 -1.34 -19.08 31.31
C ALA A 77 -1.41 -17.85 32.23
N ASP A 78 -2.57 -17.17 32.27
CA ASP A 78 -2.76 -15.99 33.11
C ASP A 78 -2.61 -16.32 34.59
N GLY A 79 -3.07 -17.51 35.02
CA GLY A 79 -2.88 -17.98 36.38
C GLY A 79 -3.03 -19.47 36.56
N ILE A 80 -2.33 -19.99 37.56
CA ILE A 80 -2.49 -21.38 38.07
C ILE A 80 -2.57 -21.32 39.57
N PHE A 81 -3.58 -21.99 40.17
CA PHE A 81 -3.78 -21.99 41.61
C PHE A 81 -4.39 -23.31 42.11
N THR A 82 -4.32 -23.52 43.41
CA THR A 82 -4.93 -24.68 44.08
C THR A 82 -6.05 -24.19 45.00
N GLU A 83 -7.21 -24.81 44.91
CA GLU A 83 -8.36 -24.54 45.77
C GLU A 83 -8.91 -25.90 46.22
N ASP A 84 -9.01 -26.13 47.53
CA ASP A 84 -9.49 -27.39 48.15
C ASP A 84 -8.79 -28.65 47.60
N GLY A 85 -7.53 -28.54 47.27
CA GLY A 85 -6.72 -29.64 46.72
C GLY A 85 -6.86 -29.86 45.21
N ALA A 86 -7.71 -29.13 44.55
CA ALA A 86 -7.91 -29.14 43.11
C ALA A 86 -7.08 -28.05 42.41
N VAL A 87 -6.45 -28.37 41.28
CA VAL A 87 -5.60 -27.43 40.51
C VAL A 87 -6.43 -26.78 39.42
N TYR A 88 -6.37 -25.47 39.37
CA TYR A 88 -7.12 -24.63 38.43
C TYR A 88 -6.15 -23.90 37.47
N ILE A 89 -6.50 -23.88 36.20
CA ILE A 89 -5.95 -22.96 35.20
C ILE A 89 -6.92 -21.79 35.06
N ASP A 90 -6.48 -20.57 35.31
CA ASP A 90 -7.28 -19.36 35.16
C ASP A 90 -6.85 -18.61 33.89
N GLU A 91 -7.78 -18.38 32.99
CA GLU A 91 -7.63 -17.58 31.79
C GLU A 91 -8.52 -16.34 31.87
N ILE A 92 -7.93 -15.15 31.84
CA ILE A 92 -8.61 -13.90 32.11
C ILE A 92 -8.82 -13.15 30.76
N LYS A 93 -10.05 -12.71 30.52
CA LYS A 93 -10.41 -11.95 29.32
C LYS A 93 -11.15 -10.67 29.66
N GLY A 94 -10.60 -9.54 29.19
CA GLY A 94 -11.29 -8.24 29.26
C GLY A 94 -12.27 -8.07 28.11
N THR A 95 -13.44 -7.50 28.39
CA THR A 95 -14.46 -7.17 27.38
C THR A 95 -15.22 -5.91 27.77
N TYR A 96 -15.74 -5.18 26.77
CA TYR A 96 -16.72 -4.11 26.97
C TYR A 96 -18.17 -4.63 27.00
N GLY A 97 -18.38 -5.89 26.58
CA GLY A 97 -19.71 -6.52 26.62
C GLY A 97 -20.18 -6.86 28.04
N ASN A 98 -21.48 -6.96 28.19
CA ASN A 98 -22.11 -7.31 29.51
C ASN A 98 -21.70 -8.72 29.92
N VAL A 99 -20.74 -8.81 30.85
CA VAL A 99 -20.23 -10.10 31.35
C VAL A 99 -21.31 -10.92 32.10
N GLN A 100 -22.28 -10.26 32.68
CA GLN A 100 -23.37 -10.95 33.43
C GLN A 100 -24.37 -11.63 32.48
N ALA A 101 -24.46 -11.16 31.22
CA ALA A 101 -25.34 -11.76 30.22
C ALA A 101 -24.72 -12.97 29.50
N MET A 102 -23.45 -13.30 29.75
CA MET A 102 -22.79 -14.45 29.11
C MET A 102 -23.26 -15.75 29.72
N ASP A 103 -23.80 -16.67 28.92
CA ASP A 103 -24.27 -18.00 29.41
C ASP A 103 -23.16 -19.06 29.43
N MET A 104 -22.16 -18.91 28.55
CA MET A 104 -21.03 -19.84 28.40
C MET A 104 -19.74 -19.11 28.00
N PRO A 105 -18.56 -19.70 28.22
CA PRO A 105 -17.31 -19.16 27.73
C PRO A 105 -17.22 -19.16 26.19
N ILE A 106 -16.53 -18.18 25.64
CA ILE A 106 -16.22 -18.16 24.19
C ILE A 106 -15.35 -19.39 23.86
N PRO A 107 -15.73 -20.21 22.86
CA PRO A 107 -15.04 -21.48 22.58
C PRO A 107 -13.53 -21.40 22.39
N VAL A 108 -13.04 -20.37 21.69
CA VAL A 108 -11.60 -20.16 21.46
C VAL A 108 -10.86 -19.83 22.76
N HIS A 109 -11.44 -19.01 23.64
CA HIS A 109 -10.84 -18.70 24.94
C HIS A 109 -10.78 -19.93 25.84
N ARG A 110 -11.89 -20.69 25.87
CA ARG A 110 -11.98 -21.97 26.59
C ARG A 110 -10.88 -22.94 26.09
N ALA A 111 -10.68 -23.02 24.77
CA ALA A 111 -9.65 -23.87 24.16
C ALA A 111 -8.22 -23.47 24.57
N GLN A 112 -7.95 -22.17 24.76
CA GLN A 112 -6.65 -21.73 25.30
C GLN A 112 -6.40 -22.31 26.68
N ALA A 113 -7.37 -22.18 27.60
CA ALA A 113 -7.27 -22.71 28.95
C ALA A 113 -7.14 -24.25 28.96
N MET A 114 -7.87 -24.95 28.05
CA MET A 114 -7.73 -26.40 27.86
C MET A 114 -6.33 -26.82 27.43
N CYS A 115 -5.69 -26.08 26.50
CA CYS A 115 -4.30 -26.33 26.12
C CYS A 115 -3.36 -26.18 27.32
N TYR A 116 -3.51 -25.11 28.10
CA TYR A 116 -2.67 -24.90 29.27
C TYR A 116 -2.92 -25.97 30.33
N GLY A 117 -4.19 -26.38 30.55
CA GLY A 117 -4.56 -27.47 31.44
C GLY A 117 -3.89 -28.80 31.05
N MET A 118 -3.96 -29.15 29.78
CA MET A 118 -3.30 -30.35 29.26
C MET A 118 -1.79 -30.33 29.50
N ILE A 119 -1.12 -29.21 29.13
CA ILE A 119 0.34 -29.08 29.24
C ILE A 119 0.78 -29.14 30.71
N TRP A 120 0.08 -28.45 31.60
CA TRP A 120 0.38 -28.42 33.03
C TRP A 120 0.11 -29.77 33.70
N GLY A 121 -1.07 -30.35 33.44
CA GLY A 121 -1.46 -31.62 34.04
C GLY A 121 -0.54 -32.77 33.65
N GLU A 122 -0.09 -32.82 32.42
CA GLU A 122 0.90 -33.82 31.99
C GLU A 122 2.25 -33.58 32.65
N LYS A 123 2.69 -32.32 32.77
CA LYS A 123 3.97 -31.95 33.38
C LYS A 123 4.02 -32.31 34.86
N GLU A 124 2.95 -32.04 35.58
CA GLU A 124 2.89 -32.30 37.04
C GLU A 124 2.37 -33.70 37.37
N GLY A 125 1.98 -34.49 36.37
CA GLY A 125 1.51 -35.87 36.55
C GLY A 125 0.18 -36.00 37.30
N ILE A 126 -0.70 -35.02 37.23
CA ILE A 126 -2.04 -35.04 37.84
C ILE A 126 -3.05 -35.68 36.89
N SER A 127 -4.11 -36.30 37.46
CA SER A 127 -5.14 -37.01 36.67
C SER A 127 -6.33 -36.16 36.29
N GLU A 128 -6.60 -35.13 37.07
CA GLU A 128 -7.75 -34.22 36.91
C GLU A 128 -7.31 -32.76 37.04
N ILE A 129 -7.84 -31.88 36.21
CA ILE A 129 -7.55 -30.45 36.23
C ILE A 129 -8.83 -29.65 35.99
N HIS A 130 -8.91 -28.51 36.64
CA HIS A 130 -10.01 -27.59 36.51
C HIS A 130 -9.64 -26.37 35.72
N ILE A 131 -10.57 -25.90 34.89
CA ILE A 131 -10.40 -24.71 34.08
C ILE A 131 -11.31 -23.62 34.60
N GLN A 132 -10.78 -22.45 34.88
CA GLN A 132 -11.53 -21.25 35.20
C GLN A 132 -11.37 -20.23 34.07
N MET A 133 -12.48 -19.83 33.47
CA MET A 133 -12.53 -18.68 32.55
C MET A 133 -13.02 -17.46 33.32
N THR A 134 -12.20 -16.43 33.43
CA THR A 134 -12.54 -15.18 34.14
C THR A 134 -12.75 -14.07 33.09
N TYR A 135 -14.02 -13.69 32.88
CA TYR A 135 -14.35 -12.50 32.04
C TYR A 135 -14.52 -11.29 32.96
N ALA A 136 -13.95 -10.17 32.53
CA ALA A 136 -14.01 -8.92 33.28
C ALA A 136 -14.34 -7.74 32.37
N HIS A 137 -15.30 -6.92 32.80
CA HIS A 137 -15.67 -5.70 32.08
C HIS A 137 -14.58 -4.65 32.24
N LEU A 138 -14.11 -4.07 31.12
CA LEU A 138 -12.94 -3.16 31.08
C LEU A 138 -13.17 -1.84 31.81
N GLU A 139 -14.42 -1.41 32.01
CA GLU A 139 -14.76 -0.15 32.69
C GLU A 139 -15.34 -0.36 34.08
N THR A 140 -16.35 -1.25 34.22
CA THR A 140 -17.01 -1.48 35.50
C THR A 140 -16.24 -2.43 36.40
N GLU A 141 -15.27 -3.16 35.85
CA GLU A 141 -14.48 -4.21 36.52
C GLU A 141 -15.31 -5.37 37.06
N GLU A 142 -16.59 -5.45 36.68
CA GLU A 142 -17.43 -6.59 37.02
C GLU A 142 -16.84 -7.86 36.42
N THR A 143 -16.87 -8.95 37.20
CA THR A 143 -16.30 -10.22 36.76
C THR A 143 -17.35 -11.33 36.76
N ARG A 144 -17.25 -12.22 35.77
CA ARG A 144 -17.97 -13.52 35.76
C ARG A 144 -16.99 -14.65 35.49
N ARG A 145 -17.15 -15.74 36.23
CA ARG A 145 -16.30 -16.91 36.15
C ARG A 145 -17.11 -18.14 35.75
N PHE A 146 -16.52 -18.92 34.84
CA PHE A 146 -17.01 -20.22 34.43
C PHE A 146 -15.98 -21.27 34.83
N ARG A 147 -16.41 -22.37 35.46
CA ARG A 147 -15.53 -23.46 35.87
C ARG A 147 -15.95 -24.75 35.20
N GLU A 148 -15.02 -25.52 34.74
CA GLU A 148 -15.21 -26.83 34.12
C GLU A 148 -14.10 -27.79 34.57
N ASP A 149 -14.45 -29.08 34.71
CA ASP A 149 -13.56 -30.12 35.19
C ASP A 149 -13.21 -31.07 34.04
N PHE A 150 -11.96 -31.45 33.96
CA PHE A 150 -11.46 -32.33 32.90
C PHE A 150 -10.51 -33.37 33.47
N SER A 151 -10.63 -34.60 32.97
CA SER A 151 -9.54 -35.57 33.10
C SER A 151 -8.42 -35.20 32.13
N ILE A 152 -7.16 -35.47 32.52
CA ILE A 152 -6.02 -35.22 31.63
C ILE A 152 -6.07 -36.11 30.38
N GLU A 153 -6.65 -37.30 30.45
CA GLU A 153 -6.80 -38.16 29.28
C GLU A 153 -7.79 -37.59 28.26
N GLU A 154 -8.89 -36.97 28.71
CA GLU A 154 -9.80 -36.25 27.80
C GLU A 154 -9.11 -35.08 27.15
N LEU A 155 -8.36 -34.25 27.91
CA LEU A 155 -7.61 -33.15 27.37
C LEU A 155 -6.50 -33.60 26.42
N LYS A 156 -5.82 -34.69 26.67
CA LYS A 156 -4.82 -35.27 25.75
C LYS A 156 -5.48 -35.68 24.42
N GLY A 157 -6.60 -36.40 24.49
CA GLY A 157 -7.30 -36.82 23.29
C GLY A 157 -7.84 -35.62 22.46
N TRP A 158 -8.32 -34.58 23.13
CA TRP A 158 -8.74 -33.35 22.47
C TRP A 158 -7.56 -32.56 21.88
N TYR A 159 -6.47 -32.41 22.62
CA TYR A 159 -5.27 -31.70 22.21
C TYR A 159 -4.61 -32.39 21.00
N GLN A 160 -4.58 -33.73 20.99
CA GLN A 160 -4.06 -34.48 19.84
C GLN A 160 -4.85 -34.20 18.55
N LYS A 161 -6.19 -34.15 18.65
CA LYS A 161 -7.05 -33.80 17.49
C LYS A 161 -6.78 -32.37 17.00
N LEU A 162 -6.57 -31.44 17.91
CA LEU A 162 -6.20 -30.05 17.58
C LEU A 162 -4.87 -29.99 16.85
N LEU A 163 -3.87 -30.73 17.33
CA LEU A 163 -2.57 -30.81 16.69
C LEU A 163 -2.61 -31.53 15.34
N ASP A 164 -3.38 -32.62 15.19
CA ASP A 164 -3.53 -33.33 13.92
C ASP A 164 -4.16 -32.43 12.86
N ALA A 165 -5.15 -31.62 13.25
CA ALA A 165 -5.74 -30.60 12.37
C ALA A 165 -4.74 -29.54 11.91
N TYR A 166 -3.79 -29.15 12.76
CA TYR A 166 -2.72 -28.22 12.43
C TYR A 166 -1.61 -28.90 11.63
N HIS A 167 -1.24 -30.13 11.98
CA HIS A 167 -0.17 -30.89 11.34
C HIS A 167 -0.40 -31.04 9.82
N LYS A 168 -1.64 -31.27 9.36
CA LYS A 168 -1.93 -31.36 7.92
C LYS A 168 -1.43 -30.15 7.13
N TRP A 169 -1.51 -28.93 7.70
CA TRP A 169 -1.03 -27.71 7.09
C TRP A 169 0.50 -27.64 7.06
N ILE A 170 1.11 -27.99 8.17
CA ILE A 170 2.57 -27.96 8.32
C ILE A 170 3.24 -29.01 7.45
N ALA A 171 2.72 -30.23 7.41
CA ALA A 171 3.23 -31.31 6.57
C ALA A 171 3.23 -30.92 5.08
N TYR A 172 2.11 -30.37 4.60
CA TYR A 172 2.03 -29.88 3.23
C TYR A 172 2.99 -28.70 2.99
N SER A 173 3.06 -27.74 3.90
CA SER A 173 3.97 -26.58 3.80
C SER A 173 5.43 -27.02 3.69
N LEU A 174 5.87 -27.95 4.54
CA LEU A 174 7.23 -28.46 4.54
C LEU A 174 7.56 -29.23 3.25
N ASN A 175 6.62 -30.03 2.75
CA ASN A 175 6.79 -30.74 1.49
C ASN A 175 6.83 -29.76 0.30
N TRP A 176 5.90 -28.80 0.27
CA TRP A 176 5.89 -27.76 -0.75
C TRP A 176 7.21 -26.97 -0.77
N LYS A 177 7.71 -26.53 0.38
CA LYS A 177 9.01 -25.81 0.49
C LYS A 177 10.16 -26.64 -0.11
N LYS A 178 10.18 -27.97 0.06
CA LYS A 178 11.20 -28.84 -0.54
C LYS A 178 11.09 -28.85 -2.07
N GLU A 179 9.89 -29.06 -2.60
CA GLU A 179 9.64 -29.07 -4.03
C GLU A 179 9.91 -27.72 -4.68
N ARG A 180 9.44 -26.64 -4.05
CA ARG A 180 9.70 -25.25 -4.45
C ARG A 180 11.20 -24.97 -4.56
N ASN A 181 11.96 -25.23 -3.48
CA ASN A 181 13.40 -24.95 -3.44
C ASN A 181 14.16 -25.81 -4.46
N ALA A 182 13.74 -27.05 -4.68
CA ALA A 182 14.33 -27.92 -5.73
C ALA A 182 14.09 -27.32 -7.14
N SER A 183 12.91 -26.79 -7.43
CA SER A 183 12.59 -26.19 -8.72
C SER A 183 13.40 -24.92 -9.03
N MET A 184 13.85 -24.24 -7.99
CA MET A 184 14.64 -22.98 -8.11
C MET A 184 16.13 -23.22 -8.38
N LYS A 185 16.63 -24.42 -8.06
CA LYS A 185 18.07 -24.71 -8.06
C LYS A 185 18.70 -24.57 -9.44
N ASP A 186 18.01 -25.06 -10.47
CA ASP A 186 18.49 -25.08 -11.86
C ASP A 186 17.79 -24.02 -12.74
N LEU A 187 16.98 -23.16 -12.15
CA LEU A 187 16.24 -22.12 -12.86
C LEU A 187 17.20 -21.12 -13.51
N GLN A 188 17.06 -20.93 -14.81
CA GLN A 188 17.86 -19.98 -15.61
C GLN A 188 17.05 -18.73 -15.91
N PHE A 189 17.75 -17.61 -16.12
CA PHE A 189 17.09 -16.39 -16.60
C PHE A 189 16.42 -16.68 -17.95
N PRO A 190 15.10 -16.36 -18.13
CA PRO A 190 14.32 -16.88 -19.22
C PRO A 190 14.66 -16.31 -20.60
N PHE A 191 15.44 -15.23 -20.67
CA PHE A 191 15.77 -14.50 -21.88
C PHE A 191 17.27 -14.30 -22.04
N PRO A 192 17.77 -14.02 -23.26
CA PRO A 192 19.10 -13.46 -23.43
C PRO A 192 19.22 -12.13 -22.65
N TYR A 193 20.27 -11.98 -21.87
CA TYR A 193 20.50 -10.76 -21.12
C TYR A 193 20.66 -9.54 -22.03
N ARG A 194 19.94 -8.48 -21.73
CA ARG A 194 20.17 -7.14 -22.29
C ARG A 194 21.33 -6.45 -21.56
N GLU A 195 21.87 -5.42 -22.17
CA GLU A 195 22.90 -4.59 -21.50
C GLU A 195 22.36 -4.01 -20.18
N GLY A 196 23.16 -4.09 -19.11
CA GLY A 196 22.80 -3.65 -17.76
C GLY A 196 21.87 -4.58 -16.98
N GLN A 197 21.20 -5.56 -17.60
CA GLN A 197 20.34 -6.50 -16.85
C GLN A 197 21.13 -7.37 -15.88
N ARG A 198 22.35 -7.79 -16.25
CA ARG A 198 23.19 -8.60 -15.36
C ARG A 198 23.54 -7.85 -14.09
N ASP A 199 23.75 -6.55 -14.17
CA ASP A 199 24.05 -5.72 -13.02
C ASP A 199 22.87 -5.63 -12.08
N ILE A 200 21.64 -5.48 -12.62
CA ILE A 200 20.42 -5.51 -11.81
C ILE A 200 20.27 -6.89 -11.13
N VAL A 201 20.32 -7.97 -11.89
CA VAL A 201 20.15 -9.34 -11.38
C VAL A 201 21.18 -9.65 -10.28
N SER A 202 22.46 -9.31 -10.53
CA SER A 202 23.52 -9.50 -9.53
C SER A 202 23.32 -8.62 -8.30
N GLY A 203 22.99 -7.34 -8.50
CA GLY A 203 22.75 -6.39 -7.40
C GLY A 203 21.57 -6.80 -6.54
N VAL A 204 20.44 -7.20 -7.12
CA VAL A 204 19.27 -7.69 -6.39
C VAL A 204 19.62 -8.97 -5.60
N TYR A 205 20.28 -9.94 -6.25
CA TYR A 205 20.68 -11.18 -5.54
C TYR A 205 21.61 -10.90 -4.34
N HIS A 206 22.62 -10.05 -4.51
CA HIS A 206 23.51 -9.68 -3.42
C HIS A 206 22.82 -8.92 -2.31
N THR A 207 21.87 -8.02 -2.66
CA THR A 207 21.09 -7.26 -1.69
C THR A 207 20.22 -8.17 -0.84
N VAL A 208 19.48 -9.09 -1.46
CA VAL A 208 18.66 -10.08 -0.75
C VAL A 208 19.52 -10.98 0.13
N SER A 209 20.67 -11.44 -0.40
CA SER A 209 21.57 -12.31 0.35
C SER A 209 22.19 -11.64 1.58
N SER A 210 22.43 -10.33 1.52
CA SER A 210 23.02 -9.54 2.60
C SER A 210 22.00 -8.85 3.52
N GLY A 211 20.70 -8.95 3.22
CA GLY A 211 19.66 -8.30 4.03
C GLY A 211 19.78 -6.78 3.99
N LYS A 212 19.95 -6.19 2.82
CA LYS A 212 20.17 -4.74 2.62
C LYS A 212 19.08 -4.10 1.79
N THR A 213 19.22 -2.80 1.54
CA THR A 213 18.35 -1.98 0.69
C THR A 213 19.07 -1.62 -0.61
N LEU A 214 18.33 -1.68 -1.75
CA LEU A 214 18.84 -1.35 -3.07
C LEU A 214 17.89 -0.41 -3.81
N PHE A 215 18.45 0.62 -4.42
CA PHE A 215 17.76 1.50 -5.38
C PHE A 215 18.26 1.23 -6.78
N VAL A 216 17.33 0.91 -7.70
CA VAL A 216 17.62 0.61 -9.09
C VAL A 216 16.93 1.62 -9.98
N GLN A 217 17.69 2.48 -10.61
CA GLN A 217 17.20 3.30 -11.70
C GLN A 217 17.55 2.64 -13.03
N ALA A 218 16.53 2.21 -13.75
CA ALA A 218 16.69 1.56 -15.04
C ALA A 218 15.58 1.98 -16.00
N PRO A 219 15.88 2.36 -17.26
CA PRO A 219 14.90 2.80 -18.23
C PRO A 219 13.77 1.78 -18.45
N THR A 220 12.68 2.24 -19.05
CA THR A 220 11.63 1.33 -19.56
C THR A 220 12.22 0.38 -20.60
N GLY A 221 11.67 -0.83 -20.74
CA GLY A 221 12.14 -1.81 -21.73
C GLY A 221 13.40 -2.61 -21.37
N VAL A 222 14.10 -2.28 -20.28
CA VAL A 222 15.25 -3.09 -19.78
C VAL A 222 14.79 -4.43 -19.19
N GLY A 223 13.52 -4.58 -18.82
CA GLY A 223 13.00 -5.78 -18.15
C GLY A 223 13.24 -5.78 -16.65
N LYS A 224 13.01 -4.64 -15.98
CA LYS A 224 13.16 -4.45 -14.52
C LYS A 224 12.47 -5.52 -13.70
N THR A 225 11.20 -5.79 -14.01
CA THR A 225 10.35 -6.75 -13.27
C THR A 225 10.98 -8.13 -13.21
N MET A 226 11.34 -8.71 -14.36
CA MET A 226 12.00 -10.02 -14.42
C MET A 226 13.38 -10.00 -13.74
N SER A 227 14.14 -8.88 -13.91
CA SER A 227 15.46 -8.71 -13.32
C SER A 227 15.43 -8.52 -11.80
N ALA A 228 14.27 -8.18 -11.22
CA ALA A 228 14.06 -8.13 -9.78
C ALA A 228 13.46 -9.45 -9.23
N ILE A 229 12.47 -10.04 -9.90
CA ILE A 229 11.79 -11.26 -9.46
C ILE A 229 12.73 -12.47 -9.52
N PHE A 230 13.39 -12.73 -10.66
CA PHE A 230 14.22 -13.92 -10.86
C PHE A 230 15.31 -14.09 -9.79
N PRO A 231 16.18 -13.09 -9.51
CA PRO A 231 17.23 -13.24 -8.50
C PRO A 231 16.68 -13.36 -7.08
N SER A 232 15.52 -12.74 -6.79
CA SER A 232 14.84 -12.85 -5.50
C SER A 232 14.31 -14.28 -5.27
N VAL A 233 13.68 -14.88 -6.29
CA VAL A 233 13.24 -16.28 -6.27
C VAL A 233 14.43 -17.22 -6.09
N ARG A 234 15.53 -17.00 -6.81
CA ARG A 234 16.76 -17.78 -6.64
C ARG A 234 17.31 -17.70 -5.19
N ALA A 235 17.32 -16.50 -4.62
CA ALA A 235 17.77 -16.28 -3.24
C ALA A 235 16.87 -17.00 -2.22
N ILE A 236 15.54 -17.02 -2.44
CA ILE A 236 14.60 -17.78 -1.62
C ILE A 236 14.91 -19.28 -1.67
N GLY A 237 15.16 -19.83 -2.88
CA GLY A 237 15.54 -21.25 -3.07
C GLY A 237 16.81 -21.65 -2.30
N GLU A 238 17.67 -20.71 -2.04
CA GLU A 238 18.90 -20.88 -1.24
C GLU A 238 18.74 -20.58 0.26
N GLY A 239 17.49 -20.35 0.71
CA GLY A 239 17.19 -20.04 2.12
C GLY A 239 17.56 -18.60 2.53
N LYS A 240 17.69 -17.68 1.57
CA LYS A 240 18.05 -16.28 1.82
C LYS A 240 16.85 -15.38 2.06
N GLY A 241 15.63 -15.92 2.02
CA GLY A 241 14.36 -15.26 2.27
C GLY A 241 13.23 -16.27 2.28
N GLU A 242 12.03 -15.87 2.68
CA GLU A 242 10.88 -16.79 2.73
C GLU A 242 9.73 -16.35 1.82
N THR A 243 9.25 -15.12 1.98
CA THR A 243 8.09 -14.59 1.26
C THR A 243 8.48 -13.36 0.45
N LEU A 244 8.02 -13.30 -0.78
CA LEU A 244 8.26 -12.20 -1.68
C LEU A 244 7.02 -11.30 -1.74
N PHE A 245 7.17 -10.02 -1.41
CA PHE A 245 6.15 -8.99 -1.61
C PHE A 245 6.51 -8.16 -2.84
N TYR A 246 5.69 -8.24 -3.89
CA TYR A 246 5.80 -7.37 -5.05
C TYR A 246 4.78 -6.25 -4.93
N LEU A 247 5.27 -5.03 -4.71
CA LEU A 247 4.46 -3.87 -4.38
C LEU A 247 4.31 -2.96 -5.59
N THR A 248 3.10 -2.56 -5.90
CA THR A 248 2.78 -1.72 -7.06
C THR A 248 1.89 -0.54 -6.68
N ALA A 249 1.99 0.55 -7.45
CA ALA A 249 1.07 1.69 -7.32
C ALA A 249 -0.23 1.52 -8.12
N LYS A 250 -0.26 0.59 -9.08
CA LYS A 250 -1.34 0.45 -10.08
C LYS A 250 -1.59 -1.01 -10.43
N THR A 251 -2.84 -1.34 -10.74
CA THR A 251 -3.27 -2.70 -11.13
C THR A 251 -2.50 -3.22 -12.36
N ILE A 252 -2.22 -2.37 -13.35
CA ILE A 252 -1.51 -2.74 -14.59
C ILE A 252 -0.08 -3.22 -14.31
N THR A 253 0.63 -2.62 -13.39
CA THR A 253 1.98 -3.08 -13.02
C THR A 253 1.95 -4.43 -12.30
N GLY A 254 0.85 -4.75 -11.61
CA GLY A 254 0.62 -6.07 -11.05
C GLY A 254 0.48 -7.18 -12.10
N THR A 255 -0.13 -6.89 -13.26
CA THR A 255 -0.23 -7.88 -14.36
C THR A 255 1.12 -8.21 -14.98
N VAL A 256 2.03 -7.25 -15.09
CA VAL A 256 3.42 -7.48 -15.56
C VAL A 256 4.18 -8.40 -14.61
N ALA A 257 3.98 -8.28 -13.29
CA ALA A 257 4.57 -9.20 -12.31
C ALA A 257 3.98 -10.61 -12.42
N GLN A 258 2.66 -10.73 -12.60
CA GLN A 258 2.01 -12.03 -12.81
C GLN A 258 2.55 -12.73 -14.06
N GLU A 259 2.72 -11.98 -15.16
CA GLU A 259 3.31 -12.49 -16.41
C GLU A 259 4.76 -12.95 -16.19
N ALA A 260 5.55 -12.22 -15.43
CA ALA A 260 6.92 -12.63 -15.10
C ALA A 260 6.95 -13.95 -14.33
N PHE A 261 6.06 -14.15 -13.37
CA PHE A 261 5.92 -15.45 -12.68
C PHE A 261 5.41 -16.54 -13.60
N HIS A 262 4.49 -16.25 -14.53
CA HIS A 262 4.01 -17.20 -15.52
C HIS A 262 5.15 -17.73 -16.40
N ILE A 263 5.96 -16.82 -16.95
CA ILE A 263 7.14 -17.18 -17.76
C ILE A 263 8.12 -18.06 -16.97
N LEU A 264 8.35 -17.75 -15.69
CA LEU A 264 9.24 -18.57 -14.85
C LEU A 264 8.63 -19.96 -14.56
N ARG A 265 7.31 -20.07 -14.40
CA ARG A 265 6.61 -21.37 -14.23
C ARG A 265 6.73 -22.24 -15.48
N GLU A 266 6.61 -21.66 -16.68
CA GLU A 266 6.88 -22.38 -17.94
C GLU A 266 8.31 -22.92 -18.03
N LYS A 267 9.25 -22.31 -17.29
CA LYS A 267 10.63 -22.80 -17.15
C LYS A 267 10.83 -23.75 -15.97
N GLY A 268 9.74 -24.21 -15.35
CA GLY A 268 9.74 -25.21 -14.29
C GLY A 268 9.77 -24.67 -12.87
N LEU A 269 9.60 -23.37 -12.64
CA LEU A 269 9.48 -22.78 -11.31
C LEU A 269 8.17 -23.26 -10.64
N LYS A 270 8.28 -23.82 -9.44
CA LYS A 270 7.16 -24.01 -8.52
C LYS A 270 7.16 -22.84 -7.53
N PHE A 271 6.16 -21.99 -7.61
CA PHE A 271 6.05 -20.80 -6.75
C PHE A 271 4.61 -20.32 -6.72
N LYS A 272 4.00 -20.38 -5.55
CA LYS A 272 2.61 -19.99 -5.32
C LYS A 272 2.51 -18.49 -5.12
N VAL A 273 1.72 -17.81 -5.94
CA VAL A 273 1.58 -16.36 -5.92
C VAL A 273 0.11 -15.97 -5.85
N THR A 274 -0.24 -15.13 -4.90
CA THR A 274 -1.56 -14.49 -4.83
C THR A 274 -1.49 -13.01 -5.14
N VAL A 275 -2.60 -12.49 -5.69
CA VAL A 275 -2.77 -11.04 -5.92
C VAL A 275 -3.84 -10.52 -4.97
N ILE A 276 -3.43 -9.67 -4.04
CA ILE A 276 -4.39 -9.02 -3.15
C ILE A 276 -5.03 -7.85 -3.90
N THR A 277 -6.31 -7.99 -4.16
CA THR A 277 -7.14 -7.01 -4.85
C THR A 277 -8.02 -6.29 -3.83
N ALA A 278 -8.38 -5.04 -4.10
CA ALA A 278 -9.29 -4.28 -3.24
C ALA A 278 -10.63 -5.02 -3.04
N LYS A 279 -11.20 -4.88 -1.84
CA LYS A 279 -12.40 -5.59 -1.41
C LYS A 279 -13.57 -5.41 -2.38
N GLU A 280 -13.78 -4.19 -2.87
CA GLU A 280 -14.84 -3.83 -3.81
C GLU A 280 -14.73 -4.60 -5.14
N LYS A 281 -13.50 -4.90 -5.57
CA LYS A 281 -13.26 -5.65 -6.81
C LYS A 281 -13.44 -7.17 -6.66
N LEU A 282 -13.24 -7.71 -5.45
CA LEU A 282 -13.41 -9.13 -5.15
C LEU A 282 -14.82 -9.48 -4.69
N CYS A 283 -15.50 -8.58 -4.00
CA CYS A 283 -16.82 -8.79 -3.43
C CYS A 283 -17.84 -9.24 -4.48
N PHE A 284 -18.79 -10.08 -4.05
CA PHE A 284 -19.92 -10.49 -4.89
C PHE A 284 -21.06 -9.47 -4.87
N GLN A 285 -21.07 -8.56 -3.89
CA GLN A 285 -22.08 -7.51 -3.74
C GLN A 285 -21.57 -6.20 -4.35
N ASP A 286 -22.44 -5.44 -4.97
CA ASP A 286 -22.13 -4.12 -5.53
C ASP A 286 -21.72 -3.12 -4.44
N THR A 287 -22.33 -3.22 -3.25
CA THR A 287 -21.94 -2.47 -2.05
C THR A 287 -21.56 -3.46 -0.95
N PRO A 288 -20.29 -3.52 -0.52
CA PRO A 288 -19.83 -4.46 0.49
C PRO A 288 -20.40 -4.16 1.88
N GLU A 289 -21.44 -4.89 2.30
CA GLU A 289 -21.97 -4.87 3.65
C GLU A 289 -21.69 -6.21 4.33
N CYS A 290 -20.67 -6.24 5.19
CA CYS A 290 -20.13 -7.49 5.76
C CYS A 290 -20.72 -7.80 7.11
N THR A 291 -22.02 -8.09 7.12
CA THR A 291 -22.74 -8.59 8.29
C THR A 291 -23.47 -9.89 7.93
N PRO A 292 -23.69 -10.80 8.87
CA PRO A 292 -24.33 -12.10 8.59
C PRO A 292 -25.78 -11.98 8.10
N GLU A 293 -26.45 -10.88 8.44
CA GLU A 293 -27.84 -10.61 8.00
C GLU A 293 -27.92 -10.19 6.53
N LYS A 294 -26.89 -9.50 6.03
CA LYS A 294 -26.91 -8.89 4.70
C LYS A 294 -26.04 -9.64 3.68
N CYS A 295 -25.02 -10.37 4.14
CA CYS A 295 -24.10 -11.06 3.28
C CYS A 295 -24.10 -12.57 3.52
N PRO A 296 -24.58 -13.40 2.57
CA PRO A 296 -24.59 -14.85 2.72
C PRO A 296 -23.19 -15.46 2.82
N TYR A 297 -22.17 -14.78 2.29
CA TYR A 297 -20.78 -15.21 2.36
C TYR A 297 -20.10 -14.82 3.67
N ALA A 298 -20.71 -13.91 4.44
CA ALA A 298 -20.27 -13.56 5.78
C ALA A 298 -20.82 -14.54 6.82
N LYS A 299 -22.06 -15.04 6.61
CA LYS A 299 -22.72 -15.99 7.50
C LYS A 299 -22.00 -17.34 7.51
N GLY A 300 -21.54 -17.77 8.68
CA GLY A 300 -20.79 -19.01 8.89
C GLY A 300 -19.45 -19.05 8.11
N HIS A 301 -18.86 -17.88 7.84
CA HIS A 301 -17.60 -17.78 7.10
C HIS A 301 -16.49 -18.55 7.76
N PHE A 302 -16.32 -18.36 9.09
CA PHE A 302 -15.22 -18.99 9.83
C PHE A 302 -15.41 -20.50 10.02
N ASP A 303 -16.60 -21.03 9.84
CA ASP A 303 -16.86 -22.47 9.89
C ASP A 303 -16.32 -23.20 8.67
N ARG A 304 -16.13 -22.50 7.52
CA ARG A 304 -15.80 -23.10 6.22
C ARG A 304 -14.47 -22.62 5.64
N VAL A 305 -13.99 -21.45 6.03
CA VAL A 305 -12.86 -20.79 5.34
C VAL A 305 -11.56 -21.59 5.46
N ASN A 306 -11.31 -22.29 6.56
CA ASN A 306 -10.11 -23.11 6.70
C ASN A 306 -10.05 -24.25 5.68
N ASP A 307 -11.14 -24.96 5.50
CA ASP A 307 -11.17 -26.05 4.50
C ASP A 307 -11.14 -25.51 3.08
N ALA A 308 -11.81 -24.36 2.82
CA ALA A 308 -11.75 -23.67 1.55
C ALA A 308 -10.31 -23.26 1.19
N VAL A 309 -9.61 -22.61 2.11
CA VAL A 309 -8.21 -22.18 1.91
C VAL A 309 -7.29 -23.38 1.75
N TYR A 310 -7.46 -24.44 2.56
CA TYR A 310 -6.63 -25.63 2.45
C TYR A 310 -6.80 -26.33 1.09
N GLU A 311 -8.03 -26.52 0.64
CA GLU A 311 -8.31 -27.11 -0.69
C GLU A 311 -7.67 -26.24 -1.78
N LEU A 312 -7.95 -24.95 -1.81
CA LEU A 312 -7.41 -24.02 -2.81
C LEU A 312 -5.87 -24.05 -2.82
N TRP A 313 -5.26 -23.96 -1.64
CA TRP A 313 -3.80 -23.95 -1.50
C TRP A 313 -3.14 -25.24 -1.97
N THR A 314 -3.80 -26.41 -1.80
CA THR A 314 -3.23 -27.71 -2.15
C THR A 314 -3.50 -28.12 -3.60
N THR A 315 -4.54 -27.57 -4.25
CA THR A 315 -4.93 -27.93 -5.61
C THR A 315 -4.43 -26.98 -6.68
N GLU A 316 -4.22 -25.70 -6.33
CA GLU A 316 -3.84 -24.66 -7.30
C GLU A 316 -2.43 -24.11 -7.02
N GLU A 317 -1.79 -23.58 -8.06
CA GLU A 317 -0.50 -22.87 -7.97
C GLU A 317 -0.62 -21.38 -8.30
N VAL A 318 -1.73 -20.97 -8.95
CA VAL A 318 -2.00 -19.60 -9.38
C VAL A 318 -3.35 -19.15 -8.82
N TYR A 319 -3.32 -18.08 -8.07
CA TYR A 319 -4.50 -17.54 -7.39
C TYR A 319 -4.91 -16.22 -8.03
N SER A 320 -5.47 -16.32 -9.25
CA SER A 320 -6.07 -15.18 -9.95
C SER A 320 -7.37 -14.77 -9.26
N ARG A 321 -7.85 -13.56 -9.59
CA ARG A 321 -9.14 -13.07 -9.10
C ARG A 321 -10.28 -14.03 -9.40
N GLU A 322 -10.29 -14.59 -10.60
CA GLU A 322 -11.32 -15.51 -11.08
C GLU A 322 -11.28 -16.83 -10.31
N VAL A 323 -10.08 -17.39 -10.09
CA VAL A 323 -9.88 -18.61 -9.31
C VAL A 323 -10.35 -18.41 -7.87
N ILE A 324 -9.94 -17.31 -7.23
CA ILE A 324 -10.37 -16.98 -5.86
C ILE A 324 -11.88 -16.82 -5.77
N ARG A 325 -12.52 -16.09 -6.70
CA ARG A 325 -13.97 -15.90 -6.70
C ARG A 325 -14.72 -17.22 -6.91
N ALA A 326 -14.35 -18.00 -7.91
CA ALA A 326 -15.00 -19.30 -8.19
C ALA A 326 -14.91 -20.24 -6.98
N HIS A 327 -13.74 -20.27 -6.31
CA HIS A 327 -13.55 -21.11 -5.14
C HIS A 327 -14.31 -20.61 -3.91
N ALA A 328 -14.34 -19.31 -3.69
CA ALA A 328 -15.11 -18.68 -2.62
C ALA A 328 -16.62 -18.88 -2.79
N GLU A 329 -17.13 -18.86 -4.02
CA GLU A 329 -18.52 -19.14 -4.34
C GLU A 329 -18.87 -20.60 -4.04
N LYS A 330 -18.01 -21.55 -4.45
CA LYS A 330 -18.17 -22.98 -4.14
C LYS A 330 -18.31 -23.25 -2.65
N TRP A 331 -17.48 -22.58 -1.83
CA TRP A 331 -17.46 -22.79 -0.39
C TRP A 331 -18.39 -21.82 0.38
N GLN A 332 -19.03 -20.88 -0.31
CA GLN A 332 -19.85 -19.83 0.29
C GLN A 332 -19.12 -19.06 1.38
N VAL A 333 -17.91 -18.59 1.10
CA VAL A 333 -17.08 -17.77 1.97
C VAL A 333 -16.76 -16.42 1.34
N CYS A 334 -16.41 -15.42 2.13
CA CYS A 334 -15.99 -14.12 1.61
C CYS A 334 -14.71 -14.27 0.77
N PRO A 335 -14.69 -13.90 -0.53
CA PRO A 335 -13.52 -14.06 -1.37
C PRO A 335 -12.35 -13.18 -0.93
N PHE A 336 -12.62 -12.00 -0.37
CA PHE A 336 -11.59 -11.09 0.12
C PHE A 336 -10.89 -11.65 1.36
N GLU A 337 -11.65 -12.05 2.39
CA GLU A 337 -11.08 -12.64 3.61
C GLU A 337 -10.37 -13.98 3.33
N MET A 338 -10.94 -14.80 2.45
CA MET A 338 -10.29 -16.05 2.01
C MET A 338 -8.95 -15.77 1.30
N CYS A 339 -8.87 -14.73 0.46
CA CYS A 339 -7.63 -14.31 -0.19
C CYS A 339 -6.58 -13.85 0.85
N LEU A 340 -7.01 -13.09 1.85
CA LEU A 340 -6.14 -12.67 2.95
C LEU A 340 -5.64 -13.86 3.79
N ASP A 341 -6.49 -14.85 4.06
CA ASP A 341 -6.08 -16.07 4.78
C ASP A 341 -5.12 -16.94 3.96
N LEU A 342 -5.38 -17.07 2.66
CA LEU A 342 -4.49 -17.75 1.73
C LEU A 342 -3.09 -17.11 1.69
N SER A 343 -3.01 -15.79 1.84
CA SER A 343 -1.73 -15.04 1.73
C SER A 343 -0.65 -15.53 2.70
N ILE A 344 -1.02 -16.13 3.83
CA ILE A 344 -0.08 -16.67 4.83
C ILE A 344 0.67 -17.92 4.31
N TRP A 345 0.06 -18.63 3.36
CA TRP A 345 0.53 -19.94 2.92
C TRP A 345 1.23 -19.91 1.56
N VAL A 346 1.26 -18.78 0.89
CA VAL A 346 1.89 -18.62 -0.44
C VAL A 346 3.31 -18.11 -0.34
N ASP A 347 4.06 -18.26 -1.43
CA ASP A 347 5.47 -17.87 -1.52
C ASP A 347 5.64 -16.41 -1.95
N GLY A 348 4.66 -15.87 -2.69
CA GLY A 348 4.68 -14.50 -3.17
C GLY A 348 3.32 -13.82 -3.11
N ILE A 349 3.36 -12.53 -2.82
CA ILE A 349 2.18 -11.67 -2.71
C ILE A 349 2.40 -10.45 -3.60
N ILE A 350 1.48 -10.24 -4.55
CA ILE A 350 1.43 -9.02 -5.36
C ILE A 350 0.32 -8.15 -4.79
N CYS A 351 0.64 -6.92 -4.39
CA CYS A 351 -0.35 -6.02 -3.78
C CYS A 351 0.01 -4.54 -3.97
N ASP A 352 -0.96 -3.66 -3.66
CA ASP A 352 -0.71 -2.21 -3.55
C ASP A 352 0.18 -1.89 -2.34
N TYR A 353 0.91 -0.77 -2.41
CA TYR A 353 1.74 -0.27 -1.31
C TYR A 353 1.01 -0.18 0.03
N ASN A 354 -0.29 0.14 0.01
CA ASN A 354 -1.11 0.31 1.20
C ASN A 354 -1.14 -0.96 2.06
N TYR A 355 -1.12 -2.14 1.45
CA TYR A 355 -1.13 -3.42 2.19
C TYR A 355 0.14 -3.69 3.00
N VAL A 356 1.20 -2.92 2.76
CA VAL A 356 2.43 -3.00 3.56
C VAL A 356 2.60 -1.77 4.43
N PHE A 357 2.42 -0.56 3.88
CA PHE A 357 2.87 0.67 4.51
C PHE A 357 1.77 1.51 5.16
N ASP A 358 0.49 1.33 4.82
CA ASP A 358 -0.58 2.16 5.37
C ASP A 358 -0.91 1.73 6.81
N PRO A 359 -0.86 2.64 7.80
CA PRO A 359 -1.10 2.31 9.20
C PRO A 359 -2.50 1.74 9.48
N ASN A 360 -3.48 2.05 8.63
CA ASN A 360 -4.86 1.62 8.78
C ASN A 360 -5.21 0.34 7.98
N VAL A 361 -4.48 0.08 6.88
CA VAL A 361 -4.83 -0.94 5.87
C VAL A 361 -3.83 -2.10 5.83
N HIS A 362 -2.60 -1.91 6.33
CA HIS A 362 -1.54 -2.93 6.24
C HIS A 362 -1.97 -4.31 6.73
N LEU A 363 -1.39 -5.34 6.15
CA LEU A 363 -1.65 -6.74 6.51
C LEU A 363 -1.12 -7.05 7.90
N LYS A 364 -1.96 -6.88 8.94
CA LYS A 364 -1.59 -7.10 10.36
C LYS A 364 -1.00 -8.48 10.62
N ARG A 365 -1.35 -9.48 9.81
CA ARG A 365 -0.82 -10.85 9.89
C ARG A 365 0.66 -10.97 9.51
N PHE A 366 1.22 -9.97 8.80
CA PHE A 366 2.63 -9.88 8.43
C PHE A 366 3.34 -8.70 9.11
N PHE A 367 2.60 -7.60 9.29
CA PHE A 367 3.15 -6.32 9.73
C PHE A 367 2.54 -5.80 11.04
N GLY A 368 1.87 -6.67 11.80
CA GLY A 368 1.37 -6.34 13.14
C GLY A 368 2.49 -6.05 14.15
N GLU A 369 2.13 -5.65 15.35
CA GLU A 369 3.11 -5.45 16.44
C GLU A 369 3.87 -6.76 16.71
N ASN A 370 5.20 -6.67 16.83
CA ASN A 370 6.10 -7.79 17.08
C ASN A 370 6.07 -8.92 16.03
N ILE A 371 5.51 -8.68 14.83
CA ILE A 371 5.56 -9.63 13.72
C ILE A 371 6.60 -9.13 12.71
N SER A 372 7.50 -10.00 12.34
CA SER A 372 8.52 -9.81 11.31
C SER A 372 8.84 -11.15 10.66
N GLY A 373 9.46 -11.13 9.49
CA GLY A 373 9.84 -12.34 8.78
C GLY A 373 10.93 -12.08 7.75
N ASP A 374 11.42 -13.14 7.13
CA ASP A 374 12.41 -13.02 6.05
C ASP A 374 11.76 -12.57 4.74
N TYR A 375 11.00 -11.44 4.81
CA TYR A 375 10.29 -10.86 3.67
C TYR A 375 11.23 -10.11 2.74
N ILE A 376 11.02 -10.29 1.43
CA ILE A 376 11.72 -9.55 0.38
C ILE A 376 10.71 -8.59 -0.25
N PHE A 377 10.98 -7.28 -0.15
CA PHE A 377 10.14 -6.25 -0.76
C PHE A 377 10.69 -5.87 -2.13
N LEU A 378 9.92 -6.09 -3.19
CA LEU A 378 10.15 -5.57 -4.53
C LEU A 378 9.18 -4.43 -4.79
N ILE A 379 9.68 -3.20 -4.79
CA ILE A 379 8.87 -1.98 -4.83
C ILE A 379 8.98 -1.37 -6.22
N ASP A 380 8.00 -1.66 -7.06
CA ASP A 380 7.94 -1.21 -8.46
C ASP A 380 7.39 0.21 -8.55
N GLU A 381 7.86 0.94 -9.55
CA GLU A 381 7.56 2.37 -9.75
C GLU A 381 7.70 3.18 -8.45
N ALA A 382 8.78 2.90 -7.72
CA ALA A 382 9.04 3.39 -6.36
C ALA A 382 9.01 4.93 -6.23
N HIS A 383 9.15 5.67 -7.33
CA HIS A 383 8.98 7.11 -7.33
C HIS A 383 7.58 7.56 -6.85
N ASN A 384 6.55 6.74 -7.07
CA ASN A 384 5.19 7.03 -6.61
C ASN A 384 5.04 6.89 -5.09
N LEU A 385 5.88 6.07 -4.45
CA LEU A 385 5.78 5.82 -3.01
C LEU A 385 6.08 7.07 -2.16
N VAL A 386 6.78 8.08 -2.70
CA VAL A 386 7.03 9.35 -1.99
C VAL A 386 5.71 10.09 -1.69
N GLU A 387 4.91 10.34 -2.72
CA GLU A 387 3.63 11.05 -2.54
C GLU A 387 2.62 10.16 -1.81
N ARG A 388 2.56 8.86 -2.15
CA ARG A 388 1.69 7.89 -1.43
C ARG A 388 2.05 7.80 0.05
N GLY A 389 3.34 7.77 0.39
CA GLY A 389 3.78 7.79 1.79
C GLY A 389 3.36 9.07 2.50
N ARG A 390 3.52 10.23 1.87
CA ARG A 390 3.01 11.49 2.43
C ARG A 390 1.51 11.44 2.68
N GLU A 391 0.73 10.91 1.73
CA GLU A 391 -0.72 10.75 1.88
C GLU A 391 -1.09 9.79 3.02
N MET A 392 -0.50 8.59 3.06
CA MET A 392 -0.76 7.56 4.08
C MET A 392 -0.51 8.04 5.51
N TYR A 393 0.48 8.91 5.68
CA TYR A 393 0.88 9.40 7.00
C TYR A 393 0.46 10.85 7.27
N SER A 394 -0.44 11.42 6.47
CA SER A 394 -1.03 12.74 6.71
C SER A 394 -2.51 12.62 7.01
N ALA A 395 -3.00 13.44 7.92
CA ALA A 395 -4.41 13.49 8.24
C ALA A 395 -4.93 14.93 8.29
N GLY A 396 -6.22 15.09 8.19
CA GLY A 396 -6.85 16.39 8.29
C GLY A 396 -8.30 16.30 8.71
N ILE A 397 -8.76 17.37 9.35
CA ILE A 397 -10.16 17.48 9.75
C ILE A 397 -10.71 18.85 9.38
N SER A 398 -11.89 18.87 8.75
CA SER A 398 -12.54 20.12 8.38
C SER A 398 -13.53 20.57 9.46
N ARG A 399 -13.63 21.90 9.64
CA ARG A 399 -14.64 22.46 10.54
C ARG A 399 -16.06 22.17 10.04
N GLN A 400 -16.25 22.12 8.73
CA GLN A 400 -17.55 21.84 8.12
C GLN A 400 -18.07 20.44 8.47
N SER A 401 -17.20 19.41 8.52
CA SER A 401 -17.60 18.06 8.90
C SER A 401 -18.08 17.97 10.35
N LEU A 402 -17.41 18.70 11.28
CA LEU A 402 -17.87 18.82 12.66
C LEU A 402 -19.27 19.43 12.77
N VAL A 403 -19.50 20.56 12.07
CA VAL A 403 -20.78 21.27 12.09
C VAL A 403 -21.88 20.44 11.43
N ALA A 404 -21.57 19.74 10.34
CA ALA A 404 -22.54 18.91 9.62
C ALA A 404 -23.03 17.74 10.52
N LEU A 405 -22.11 16.99 11.10
CA LEU A 405 -22.50 15.89 12.00
C LEU A 405 -23.28 16.42 13.22
N ARG A 406 -22.76 17.48 13.87
CA ARG A 406 -23.43 18.09 15.03
C ARG A 406 -24.88 18.49 14.76
N LYS A 407 -25.16 19.06 13.57
CA LYS A 407 -26.52 19.45 13.16
C LYS A 407 -27.48 18.25 13.13
N LYS A 408 -27.02 17.09 12.69
CA LYS A 408 -27.81 15.88 12.56
C LYS A 408 -28.10 15.22 13.92
N ILE A 409 -27.06 15.13 14.77
CA ILE A 409 -27.13 14.35 16.02
C ILE A 409 -27.70 15.11 17.23
N ARG A 410 -27.70 16.46 17.21
CA ARG A 410 -27.96 17.34 18.38
C ARG A 410 -29.22 17.01 19.19
N LYS A 411 -30.27 16.48 18.52
CA LYS A 411 -31.55 16.15 19.17
C LYS A 411 -31.49 14.84 19.93
N ARG A 412 -30.69 13.90 19.50
CA ARG A 412 -30.62 12.54 20.04
C ARG A 412 -29.42 12.37 20.99
N PHE A 413 -28.24 12.89 20.59
CA PHE A 413 -26.98 12.70 21.29
C PHE A 413 -26.43 14.03 21.84
N SER A 414 -27.01 14.55 22.90
CA SER A 414 -26.69 15.86 23.45
C SER A 414 -25.28 15.95 24.05
N LYS A 415 -24.70 14.82 24.50
CA LYS A 415 -23.33 14.76 25.05
C LYS A 415 -22.33 14.99 23.91
N LEU A 416 -22.37 14.20 22.84
CA LEU A 416 -21.51 14.35 21.67
C LEU A 416 -21.70 15.72 21.00
N ALA A 417 -22.94 16.22 20.90
CA ALA A 417 -23.19 17.54 20.32
C ALA A 417 -22.44 18.67 21.07
N ARG A 418 -22.34 18.59 22.40
CA ARG A 418 -21.57 19.56 23.21
C ARG A 418 -20.08 19.44 23.03
N THR A 419 -19.55 18.21 22.88
CA THR A 419 -18.14 17.99 22.62
C THR A 419 -17.76 18.47 21.22
N LEU A 420 -18.61 18.23 20.20
CA LEU A 420 -18.46 18.79 18.85
C LEU A 420 -18.52 20.32 18.85
N ASP A 421 -19.40 20.95 19.65
CA ASP A 421 -19.42 22.42 19.81
C ASP A 421 -18.14 22.96 20.45
N LYS A 422 -17.51 22.21 21.35
CA LYS A 422 -16.19 22.55 21.91
C LYS A 422 -15.11 22.50 20.84
N ALA A 423 -15.02 21.41 20.08
CA ALA A 423 -14.07 21.29 18.98
C ALA A 423 -14.28 22.39 17.92
N ASN A 424 -15.53 22.69 17.57
CA ASN A 424 -15.87 23.74 16.61
C ASN A 424 -15.36 25.12 17.08
N ARG A 425 -15.53 25.46 18.37
CA ARG A 425 -14.99 26.74 18.92
C ARG A 425 -13.47 26.80 18.82
N GLN A 426 -12.78 25.72 19.15
CA GLN A 426 -11.32 25.65 19.02
C GLN A 426 -10.87 25.81 17.56
N MET A 427 -11.61 25.23 16.61
CA MET A 427 -11.35 25.39 15.18
C MET A 427 -11.65 26.82 14.70
N MET A 428 -12.69 27.48 15.24
CA MET A 428 -13.00 28.89 14.94
C MET A 428 -11.89 29.84 15.37
N GLU A 429 -11.31 29.64 16.54
CA GLU A 429 -10.16 30.42 17.01
C GLU A 429 -8.96 30.32 16.07
N LEU A 430 -8.70 29.10 15.55
CA LEU A 430 -7.64 28.89 14.56
C LEU A 430 -7.98 29.53 13.20
N GLU A 431 -9.26 29.52 12.80
CA GLU A 431 -9.72 30.16 11.56
C GLU A 431 -9.59 31.69 11.62
N GLU A 432 -9.94 32.31 12.77
CA GLU A 432 -9.76 33.73 13.02
C GLU A 432 -8.27 34.11 12.97
N ASN A 433 -7.40 33.33 13.63
CA ASN A 433 -5.96 33.53 13.57
C ASN A 433 -5.41 33.43 12.13
N LEU A 434 -5.87 32.49 11.34
CA LEU A 434 -5.50 32.38 9.91
C LEU A 434 -5.95 33.62 9.13
N ALA A 435 -7.19 34.08 9.34
CA ALA A 435 -7.74 35.26 8.66
C ALA A 435 -6.92 36.54 8.94
N GLU A 436 -6.44 36.71 10.17
CA GLU A 436 -5.56 37.81 10.54
C GLU A 436 -4.22 37.84 9.79
N THR A 437 -3.71 36.68 9.37
CA THR A 437 -2.46 36.59 8.60
C THR A 437 -2.60 37.11 7.16
N GLY A 438 -3.80 37.13 6.60
CA GLY A 438 -4.07 37.46 5.20
C GLY A 438 -3.52 36.41 4.22
N LYS A 439 -3.05 35.24 4.69
CA LYS A 439 -2.49 34.15 3.90
C LYS A 439 -3.52 33.02 3.67
N GLY A 440 -3.30 32.19 2.67
CA GLY A 440 -4.14 31.01 2.41
C GLY A 440 -3.93 29.86 3.40
N TYR A 441 -2.80 29.86 4.13
CA TYR A 441 -2.45 28.86 5.16
C TYR A 441 -1.61 29.47 6.26
N GLN A 442 -1.58 28.80 7.42
CA GLN A 442 -0.74 29.14 8.56
C GLN A 442 -0.13 27.88 9.18
N VAL A 443 1.20 27.87 9.31
CA VAL A 443 1.93 26.81 10.02
C VAL A 443 1.79 27.02 11.53
N LEU A 444 1.49 25.93 12.24
CA LEU A 444 1.34 25.90 13.70
C LEU A 444 2.49 25.12 14.34
N PRO A 445 2.88 25.41 15.58
CA PRO A 445 3.92 24.66 16.28
C PRO A 445 3.50 23.21 16.63
N ASN A 446 2.21 22.99 16.85
CA ASN A 446 1.59 21.70 17.17
C ASN A 446 0.06 21.78 17.00
N PRO A 447 -0.68 20.67 17.07
CA PRO A 447 -2.14 20.68 16.93
C PRO A 447 -2.90 21.22 18.17
N GLY A 448 -2.22 21.71 19.19
CA GLY A 448 -2.81 22.28 20.40
C GLY A 448 -3.55 21.25 21.26
N VAL A 449 -4.71 21.65 21.74
CA VAL A 449 -5.58 20.80 22.59
C VAL A 449 -6.62 20.01 21.81
N LEU A 450 -6.69 20.17 20.49
CA LEU A 450 -7.66 19.50 19.62
C LEU A 450 -7.58 17.97 19.68
N PRO A 451 -6.39 17.32 19.71
CA PRO A 451 -6.31 15.86 19.83
C PRO A 451 -7.01 15.32 21.08
N ILE A 452 -6.92 16.01 22.21
CA ILE A 452 -7.61 15.62 23.46
C ILE A 452 -9.13 15.71 23.31
N THR A 453 -9.60 16.76 22.60
CA THR A 453 -11.05 16.91 22.35
C THR A 453 -11.54 15.84 21.35
N PHE A 454 -10.75 15.51 20.31
CA PHE A 454 -11.07 14.45 19.37
C PHE A 454 -11.02 13.05 19.99
N LEU A 455 -10.13 12.81 20.95
CA LEU A 455 -10.13 11.56 21.72
C LEU A 455 -11.46 11.37 22.48
N THR A 456 -11.97 12.46 23.09
CA THR A 456 -13.29 12.41 23.74
C THR A 456 -14.41 12.16 22.73
N ILE A 457 -14.34 12.80 21.54
CA ILE A 457 -15.32 12.57 20.47
C ILE A 457 -15.28 11.12 19.98
N SER A 458 -14.08 10.55 19.80
CA SER A 458 -13.91 9.15 19.38
C SER A 458 -14.62 8.19 20.32
N GLY A 459 -14.39 8.31 21.64
CA GLY A 459 -15.05 7.45 22.63
C GLY A 459 -16.59 7.62 22.64
N GLU A 460 -17.08 8.86 22.51
CA GLU A 460 -18.54 9.12 22.44
C GLU A 460 -19.16 8.58 21.15
N LEU A 461 -18.43 8.57 20.02
CA LEU A 461 -18.87 7.97 18.77
C LEU A 461 -18.91 6.44 18.85
N GLU A 462 -17.94 5.82 19.51
CA GLU A 462 -17.90 4.37 19.75
C GLU A 462 -19.11 3.93 20.58
N GLU A 463 -19.41 4.63 21.70
CA GLU A 463 -20.60 4.37 22.52
C GLU A 463 -21.90 4.38 21.67
N ILE A 464 -22.02 5.35 20.74
CA ILE A 464 -23.20 5.48 19.87
C ILE A 464 -23.27 4.38 18.81
N LEU A 465 -22.13 3.99 18.23
CA LEU A 465 -22.08 2.94 17.20
C LEU A 465 -22.48 1.56 17.75
N GLU A 466 -22.38 1.34 19.05
CA GLU A 466 -22.86 0.12 19.73
C GLU A 466 -24.38 0.06 19.87
N GLU A 467 -25.10 1.20 19.72
CA GLU A 467 -26.57 1.20 19.82
C GLU A 467 -27.20 0.41 18.66
N LYS A 468 -27.95 -0.66 18.97
CA LYS A 468 -28.61 -1.52 17.98
C LYS A 468 -29.71 -0.83 17.17
N GLU A 469 -30.37 0.17 17.74
CA GLU A 469 -31.50 0.88 17.14
C GLU A 469 -31.10 2.17 16.36
N LEU A 470 -29.83 2.31 15.98
CA LEU A 470 -29.36 3.45 15.20
C LEU A 470 -29.83 3.32 13.73
N GLU A 471 -30.43 4.39 13.19
CA GLU A 471 -30.80 4.45 11.76
C GLU A 471 -29.57 4.23 10.87
N GLU A 472 -29.70 3.43 9.84
CA GLU A 472 -28.58 2.95 9.02
C GLU A 472 -27.83 4.09 8.32
N GLU A 473 -28.55 5.09 7.79
CA GLU A 473 -27.94 6.26 7.18
C GLU A 473 -27.13 7.08 8.20
N LEU A 474 -27.69 7.29 9.39
CA LEU A 474 -26.99 8.00 10.46
C LEU A 474 -25.80 7.20 10.99
N ARG A 475 -25.94 5.85 11.09
CA ARG A 475 -24.81 4.96 11.44
C ARG A 475 -23.64 5.10 10.48
N ARG A 476 -23.90 5.10 9.16
CA ARG A 476 -22.89 5.26 8.12
C ARG A 476 -22.16 6.60 8.26
N GLU A 477 -22.89 7.70 8.41
CA GLU A 477 -22.30 9.03 8.56
C GLU A 477 -21.46 9.18 9.85
N ILE A 478 -21.96 8.61 10.94
CA ILE A 478 -21.20 8.59 12.21
C ILE A 478 -19.92 7.75 12.04
N LEU A 479 -20.00 6.61 11.36
CA LEU A 479 -18.86 5.74 11.11
C LEU A 479 -17.81 6.42 10.20
N GLU A 480 -18.23 7.09 9.15
CA GLU A 480 -17.35 7.87 8.27
C GLU A 480 -16.61 8.97 9.06
N PHE A 481 -17.34 9.72 9.88
CA PHE A 481 -16.74 10.74 10.72
C PHE A 481 -15.81 10.15 11.81
N TYR A 482 -16.18 9.02 12.39
CA TYR A 482 -15.35 8.28 13.33
C TYR A 482 -14.00 7.89 12.71
N PHE A 483 -14.00 7.40 11.47
CA PHE A 483 -12.75 7.08 10.78
C PHE A 483 -11.88 8.32 10.53
N ILE A 484 -12.46 9.46 10.17
CA ILE A 484 -11.72 10.71 10.02
C ILE A 484 -11.07 11.14 11.35
N VAL A 485 -11.81 11.08 12.45
CA VAL A 485 -11.30 11.43 13.79
C VAL A 485 -10.20 10.46 14.21
N ARG A 486 -10.40 9.16 14.00
CA ARG A 486 -9.42 8.12 14.35
C ARG A 486 -8.13 8.24 13.53
N ASP A 487 -8.25 8.51 12.23
CA ASP A 487 -7.09 8.75 11.37
C ASP A 487 -6.30 9.97 11.84
N PHE A 488 -6.99 11.07 12.16
CA PHE A 488 -6.36 12.26 12.73
C PHE A 488 -5.63 11.96 14.04
N LEU A 489 -6.22 11.17 14.94
CA LEU A 489 -5.62 10.78 16.20
C LEU A 489 -4.39 9.89 15.99
N ASN A 490 -4.49 8.88 15.13
CA ASN A 490 -3.38 7.99 14.80
C ASN A 490 -2.18 8.78 14.24
N VAL A 491 -2.43 9.69 13.31
CA VAL A 491 -1.37 10.54 12.75
C VAL A 491 -0.84 11.53 13.77
N SER A 492 -1.66 12.04 14.68
CA SER A 492 -1.22 12.99 15.72
C SER A 492 -0.18 12.39 16.68
N GLU A 493 -0.18 11.06 16.87
CA GLU A 493 0.84 10.34 17.64
C GLU A 493 2.18 10.22 16.90
N LEU A 494 2.17 10.34 15.57
CA LEU A 494 3.36 10.23 14.72
C LEU A 494 4.04 11.59 14.47
N VAL A 495 3.43 12.70 14.90
CA VAL A 495 3.95 14.06 14.62
C VAL A 495 5.29 14.28 15.29
N ASP A 496 6.33 14.42 14.47
CA ASP A 496 7.72 14.70 14.85
C ASP A 496 8.31 15.81 13.95
N GLU A 497 9.63 15.91 13.85
CA GLU A 497 10.32 16.87 12.97
C GLU A 497 10.10 16.63 11.47
N ASN A 498 9.59 15.47 11.07
CA ASN A 498 9.24 15.15 9.68
C ASN A 498 7.81 15.59 9.31
N TYR A 499 7.11 16.26 10.23
CA TYR A 499 5.75 16.73 10.04
C TYR A 499 5.66 18.26 10.12
N VAL A 500 4.65 18.80 9.45
CA VAL A 500 4.22 20.18 9.58
C VAL A 500 2.73 20.23 9.89
N VAL A 501 2.39 20.83 11.02
CA VAL A 501 1.00 21.12 11.39
C VAL A 501 0.62 22.47 10.81
N TYR A 502 -0.51 22.54 10.10
CA TYR A 502 -0.95 23.80 9.51
C TYR A 502 -2.47 23.88 9.36
N THR A 503 -2.98 25.10 9.25
CA THR A 503 -4.38 25.39 8.90
C THR A 503 -4.44 26.02 7.52
N GLU A 504 -5.53 25.76 6.80
CA GLU A 504 -5.79 26.36 5.49
C GLU A 504 -7.29 26.50 5.25
N ASN A 505 -7.65 27.43 4.33
CA ASN A 505 -8.96 27.53 3.74
C ASN A 505 -8.95 26.89 2.36
N SER A 506 -9.61 25.75 2.21
CA SER A 506 -9.82 25.05 0.94
C SER A 506 -11.13 25.52 0.29
N ALA A 507 -11.16 25.62 -1.05
CA ALA A 507 -12.36 25.95 -1.78
C ALA A 507 -13.46 24.87 -1.64
N GLU A 508 -13.07 23.62 -1.47
CA GLU A 508 -13.96 22.46 -1.42
C GLU A 508 -14.44 22.14 0.01
N GLU A 509 -13.53 22.14 0.99
CA GLU A 509 -13.80 21.68 2.36
C GLU A 509 -13.83 22.79 3.41
N GLY A 510 -13.64 24.04 2.99
CA GLY A 510 -13.57 25.19 3.90
C GLY A 510 -12.33 25.16 4.80
N PHE A 511 -12.48 25.66 6.04
CA PHE A 511 -11.39 25.69 7.01
C PHE A 511 -11.07 24.29 7.53
N ARG A 512 -9.77 23.94 7.50
CA ARG A 512 -9.27 22.64 7.97
C ARG A 512 -7.93 22.74 8.71
N LEU A 513 -7.75 21.84 9.66
CA LEU A 513 -6.46 21.58 10.32
C LEU A 513 -5.84 20.33 9.68
N ARG A 514 -4.55 20.42 9.34
CA ARG A 514 -3.81 19.35 8.68
C ARG A 514 -2.56 18.97 9.49
N LEU A 515 -2.31 17.68 9.57
CA LEU A 515 -1.07 17.08 10.02
C LEU A 515 -0.39 16.50 8.78
N PHE A 516 0.63 17.19 8.28
CA PHE A 516 1.23 16.87 6.99
C PHE A 516 2.59 16.22 7.16
N CYS A 517 2.72 14.99 6.73
CA CYS A 517 3.97 14.26 6.67
C CYS A 517 4.82 14.80 5.51
N VAL A 518 5.87 15.52 5.80
CA VAL A 518 6.78 16.09 4.81
C VAL A 518 7.79 15.05 4.33
N ASN A 519 8.29 14.22 5.25
CA ASN A 519 9.23 13.14 4.95
C ASN A 519 8.73 11.81 5.51
N PRO A 520 8.25 10.88 4.66
CA PRO A 520 7.69 9.61 5.11
C PRO A 520 8.74 8.53 5.42
N ALA A 521 10.04 8.79 5.27
CA ALA A 521 11.10 7.78 5.35
C ALA A 521 11.11 6.99 6.66
N GLU A 522 10.87 7.64 7.81
CA GLU A 522 10.82 6.96 9.11
C GLU A 522 9.61 6.05 9.22
N ASN A 523 8.45 6.54 8.83
CA ASN A 523 7.22 5.75 8.87
C ASN A 523 7.29 4.53 7.95
N LEU A 524 7.78 4.70 6.71
CA LEU A 524 8.04 3.59 5.79
C LEU A 524 9.10 2.63 6.36
N GLY A 525 10.12 3.19 7.00
CA GLY A 525 11.22 2.44 7.64
C GLY A 525 10.75 1.47 8.71
N GLU A 526 9.70 1.80 9.46
CA GLU A 526 9.13 0.90 10.48
C GLU A 526 8.59 -0.40 9.87
N TYR A 527 8.00 -0.33 8.70
CA TYR A 527 7.51 -1.50 7.98
C TYR A 527 8.64 -2.23 7.23
N LEU A 528 9.59 -1.50 6.65
CA LEU A 528 10.75 -2.10 5.98
C LEU A 528 11.61 -2.92 6.94
N LYS A 529 11.76 -2.49 8.18
CA LYS A 529 12.49 -3.23 9.25
C LYS A 529 11.83 -4.57 9.61
N LYS A 530 10.55 -4.76 9.29
CA LYS A 530 9.84 -6.03 9.52
C LYS A 530 10.19 -7.10 8.49
N GLY A 531 10.83 -6.71 7.39
CA GLY A 531 11.37 -7.61 6.37
C GLY A 531 12.87 -7.69 6.38
N LYS A 532 13.41 -8.50 5.48
CA LYS A 532 14.86 -8.76 5.37
C LYS A 532 15.55 -7.81 4.41
N SER A 533 14.93 -7.52 3.27
CA SER A 533 15.53 -6.69 2.22
C SER A 533 14.47 -5.92 1.42
N ALA A 534 14.86 -4.77 0.88
CA ALA A 534 14.00 -3.94 0.06
C ALA A 534 14.71 -3.51 -1.23
N ILE A 535 14.05 -3.68 -2.35
CA ILE A 535 14.53 -3.30 -3.67
C ILE A 535 13.54 -2.29 -4.27
N PHE A 536 13.95 -1.04 -4.34
CA PHE A 536 13.22 0.05 -4.97
C PHE A 536 13.67 0.18 -6.41
N PHE A 537 12.77 0.11 -7.37
CA PHE A 537 13.12 0.25 -8.77
C PHE A 537 12.12 1.09 -9.55
N SER A 538 12.64 1.90 -10.46
CA SER A 538 11.86 2.76 -11.34
C SER A 538 12.68 3.23 -12.53
N ALA A 539 11.99 3.67 -13.58
CA ALA A 539 12.63 4.32 -14.72
C ALA A 539 13.02 5.77 -14.43
N THR A 540 12.32 6.44 -13.55
CA THR A 540 12.37 7.90 -13.35
C THR A 540 12.81 8.30 -11.94
N MET A 541 13.53 7.43 -11.24
CA MET A 541 14.01 7.68 -9.87
C MET A 541 15.31 8.52 -9.87
N PHE A 542 15.22 9.73 -10.40
CA PHE A 542 16.34 10.64 -10.49
C PHE A 542 15.98 12.05 -9.99
N PRO A 543 16.83 12.70 -9.15
CA PRO A 543 18.09 12.22 -8.58
C PRO A 543 17.87 11.12 -7.54
N MET A 544 18.68 10.06 -7.54
CA MET A 544 18.50 8.92 -6.64
C MET A 544 18.61 9.31 -5.15
N LEU A 545 19.43 10.30 -4.81
CA LEU A 545 19.58 10.76 -3.42
C LEU A 545 18.29 11.34 -2.86
N TYR A 546 17.50 12.05 -3.68
CA TYR A 546 16.19 12.57 -3.29
C TYR A 546 15.25 11.43 -2.86
N TYR A 547 15.17 10.36 -3.64
CA TYR A 547 14.33 9.22 -3.32
C TYR A 547 14.83 8.42 -2.10
N ARG A 548 16.16 8.27 -1.96
CA ARG A 548 16.73 7.62 -0.78
C ARG A 548 16.36 8.34 0.51
N GLU A 549 16.45 9.67 0.52
CA GLU A 549 16.11 10.49 1.69
C GLU A 549 14.63 10.40 2.10
N LEU A 550 13.74 10.13 1.14
CA LEU A 550 12.30 10.11 1.34
C LEU A 550 11.70 8.72 1.51
N LEU A 551 12.42 7.66 1.13
CA LEU A 551 11.88 6.29 1.11
C LEU A 551 12.52 5.36 2.14
N THR A 552 13.67 5.70 2.69
CA THR A 552 14.35 4.85 3.68
C THR A 552 15.22 5.63 4.64
N THR A 553 15.35 5.10 5.84
CA THR A 553 16.34 5.56 6.83
C THR A 553 17.68 4.83 6.71
N ASP A 554 17.79 3.83 5.83
CA ASP A 554 19.03 3.08 5.60
C ASP A 554 20.05 3.95 4.83
N ARG A 555 21.03 4.45 5.57
CA ARG A 555 22.11 5.29 5.01
C ARG A 555 23.09 4.50 4.14
N ASP A 556 23.17 3.19 4.31
CA ASP A 556 24.05 2.28 3.58
C ASP A 556 23.37 1.63 2.36
N ALA A 557 22.17 2.09 2.00
CA ALA A 557 21.43 1.58 0.85
C ALA A 557 22.27 1.68 -0.43
N TYR A 558 22.29 0.61 -1.23
CA TYR A 558 23.00 0.56 -2.50
C TYR A 558 22.23 1.30 -3.59
N GLY A 559 22.95 1.71 -4.64
CA GLY A 559 22.35 2.35 -5.82
C GLY A 559 22.93 1.77 -7.11
N ILE A 560 22.06 1.39 -8.05
CA ILE A 560 22.42 0.97 -9.40
C ILE A 560 21.75 1.91 -10.39
N TYR A 561 22.55 2.45 -11.31
CA TYR A 561 22.09 3.17 -12.47
C TYR A 561 22.39 2.35 -13.73
N VAL A 562 21.35 2.01 -14.48
CA VAL A 562 21.46 1.27 -15.74
C VAL A 562 21.22 2.22 -16.90
N GLN A 563 22.13 2.22 -17.86
CA GLN A 563 21.95 2.98 -19.10
C GLN A 563 20.87 2.36 -19.98
N SER A 564 20.25 3.19 -20.81
CA SER A 564 19.31 2.72 -21.81
C SER A 564 20.00 1.76 -22.80
N PRO A 565 19.45 0.55 -23.01
CA PRO A 565 20.01 -0.42 -23.96
C PRO A 565 19.66 -0.08 -25.42
N PHE A 566 18.92 1.02 -25.63
CA PHE A 566 18.43 1.40 -26.95
C PHE A 566 19.44 2.28 -27.68
N PRO A 567 19.59 2.09 -29.00
CA PRO A 567 20.51 2.89 -29.82
C PRO A 567 20.19 4.39 -29.74
N LYS A 568 21.20 5.20 -29.43
CA LYS A 568 21.04 6.66 -29.30
C LYS A 568 20.61 7.31 -30.63
N GLU A 569 21.08 6.73 -31.75
CA GLU A 569 20.72 7.15 -33.11
C GLU A 569 19.22 6.99 -33.42
N ASN A 570 18.52 6.13 -32.74
CA ASN A 570 17.09 5.89 -32.92
C ASN A 570 16.19 6.97 -32.28
N ARG A 571 16.79 7.90 -31.53
CA ARG A 571 16.04 9.02 -30.97
C ARG A 571 16.66 10.36 -31.31
N ARG A 572 15.82 11.39 -31.37
CA ARG A 572 16.23 12.79 -31.45
C ARG A 572 15.63 13.57 -30.30
N ILE A 573 16.46 14.20 -29.47
CA ILE A 573 16.02 15.07 -28.37
C ILE A 573 16.30 16.52 -28.78
N LEU A 574 15.25 17.31 -28.86
CA LEU A 574 15.28 18.71 -29.21
C LEU A 574 14.72 19.57 -28.06
N ILE A 575 15.34 20.72 -27.83
CA ILE A 575 14.87 21.69 -26.81
C ILE A 575 14.62 23.03 -27.52
N GLY A 576 13.36 23.49 -27.48
CA GLY A 576 12.98 24.80 -27.97
C GLY A 576 13.55 25.92 -27.09
N SER A 577 14.37 26.80 -27.66
CA SER A 577 15.09 27.86 -26.93
C SER A 577 14.38 29.21 -26.91
N ASP A 578 13.37 29.42 -27.78
CA ASP A 578 12.64 30.67 -27.94
C ASP A 578 11.15 30.56 -27.54
N VAL A 579 10.79 29.55 -26.76
CA VAL A 579 9.43 29.27 -26.33
C VAL A 579 9.38 29.04 -24.80
N SER A 580 8.29 29.40 -24.13
CA SER A 580 8.14 29.26 -22.70
C SER A 580 6.70 28.94 -22.29
N SER A 581 6.54 28.08 -21.29
CA SER A 581 5.25 27.77 -20.68
C SER A 581 4.96 28.60 -19.41
N ARG A 582 5.84 29.54 -19.04
CA ARG A 582 5.70 30.37 -17.84
C ARG A 582 4.38 31.13 -17.86
N TYR A 583 3.68 31.16 -16.73
CA TYR A 583 2.38 31.83 -16.60
C TYR A 583 2.43 33.28 -17.05
N THR A 584 3.52 34.01 -16.74
CA THR A 584 3.71 35.43 -17.09
C THR A 584 3.90 35.66 -18.61
N ARG A 585 4.18 34.61 -19.38
CA ARG A 585 4.37 34.66 -20.83
C ARG A 585 3.18 34.08 -21.62
N ARG A 586 2.14 33.59 -20.94
CA ARG A 586 0.96 33.01 -21.57
C ARG A 586 0.13 34.09 -22.30
N ASN A 587 0.19 34.04 -23.61
CA ASN A 587 -0.60 34.89 -24.49
C ASN A 587 -0.68 34.22 -25.88
N ARG A 588 -1.56 34.73 -26.76
CA ARG A 588 -1.79 34.13 -28.07
C ARG A 588 -0.50 34.01 -28.91
N ALA A 589 0.45 34.94 -28.81
CA ALA A 589 1.71 34.86 -29.53
C ALA A 589 2.58 33.70 -29.07
N GLU A 590 2.64 33.41 -27.75
CA GLU A 590 3.34 32.27 -27.22
C GLU A 590 2.62 30.95 -27.54
N TYR A 591 1.29 30.92 -27.48
CA TYR A 591 0.49 29.75 -27.88
C TYR A 591 0.71 29.42 -29.36
N ARG A 592 0.79 30.42 -30.23
CA ARG A 592 1.12 30.29 -31.66
C ARG A 592 2.50 29.69 -31.88
N LYS A 593 3.50 30.05 -31.05
CA LYS A 593 4.83 29.44 -31.15
C LYS A 593 4.78 27.97 -30.78
N ILE A 594 4.11 27.63 -29.64
CA ILE A 594 3.97 26.24 -29.19
C ILE A 594 3.25 25.42 -30.25
N ALA A 595 2.10 25.90 -30.78
CA ALA A 595 1.38 25.25 -31.87
C ALA A 595 2.24 25.09 -33.15
N GLY A 596 3.01 26.10 -33.49
CA GLY A 596 3.94 26.08 -34.64
C GLY A 596 5.07 25.04 -34.48
N TYR A 597 5.61 24.87 -33.28
CA TYR A 597 6.59 23.81 -33.00
C TYR A 597 5.94 22.40 -33.15
N ILE A 598 4.74 22.22 -32.62
CA ILE A 598 3.99 20.96 -32.75
C ILE A 598 3.76 20.63 -34.22
N ALA A 599 3.21 21.58 -34.99
CA ALA A 599 2.91 21.42 -36.40
C ALA A 599 4.18 21.05 -37.23
N ARG A 600 5.24 21.81 -37.06
CA ARG A 600 6.50 21.59 -37.81
C ARG A 600 7.18 20.27 -37.43
N CYS A 601 7.02 19.80 -36.21
CA CYS A 601 7.49 18.48 -35.80
C CYS A 601 6.67 17.35 -36.44
N VAL A 602 5.34 17.46 -36.39
CA VAL A 602 4.39 16.45 -36.89
C VAL A 602 4.40 16.33 -38.41
N TRP A 603 4.61 17.43 -39.12
CA TRP A 603 4.57 17.43 -40.59
C TRP A 603 5.74 16.73 -41.26
N GLN A 604 6.83 16.41 -40.53
CA GLN A 604 8.02 15.80 -41.12
C GLN A 604 7.90 14.28 -41.33
N ARG A 605 6.95 13.63 -40.64
CA ARG A 605 6.70 12.20 -40.80
C ARG A 605 5.27 11.85 -40.38
N GLN A 606 4.57 11.10 -41.22
CA GLN A 606 3.29 10.48 -40.83
C GLN A 606 3.48 9.47 -39.73
N GLY A 607 2.56 9.46 -38.77
CA GLY A 607 2.52 8.56 -37.62
C GLY A 607 1.88 9.23 -36.39
N ASN A 608 1.98 8.58 -35.22
CA ASN A 608 1.28 9.03 -34.04
C ASN A 608 2.20 9.82 -33.11
N TYR A 609 1.67 10.93 -32.62
CA TYR A 609 2.37 11.87 -31.72
C TYR A 609 1.52 12.12 -30.47
N MET A 610 2.17 12.29 -29.32
CA MET A 610 1.55 12.80 -28.11
C MET A 610 2.14 14.14 -27.72
N VAL A 611 1.28 15.08 -27.33
CA VAL A 611 1.65 16.41 -26.85
C VAL A 611 1.19 16.54 -25.40
N PHE A 612 2.12 16.75 -24.49
CA PHE A 612 1.85 16.82 -23.06
C PHE A 612 1.94 18.24 -22.52
N PHE A 613 0.90 18.68 -21.82
CA PHE A 613 0.78 20.02 -21.25
C PHE A 613 0.74 20.00 -19.72
N PRO A 614 1.18 21.09 -19.05
CA PRO A 614 1.14 21.17 -17.57
C PRO A 614 -0.26 21.38 -17.00
N SER A 615 -1.26 21.70 -17.81
CA SER A 615 -2.65 21.88 -17.39
C SER A 615 -3.61 21.79 -18.58
N TYR A 616 -4.86 21.41 -18.32
CA TYR A 616 -5.95 21.39 -19.31
C TYR A 616 -6.14 22.75 -19.99
N ARG A 617 -6.17 23.83 -19.20
CA ARG A 617 -6.37 25.18 -19.74
C ARG A 617 -5.31 25.57 -20.78
N LEU A 618 -4.02 25.32 -20.51
CA LEU A 618 -2.97 25.62 -21.49
C LEU A 618 -3.06 24.72 -22.72
N MET A 619 -3.46 23.47 -22.52
CA MET A 619 -3.71 22.53 -23.62
C MET A 619 -4.82 23.02 -24.55
N GLU A 620 -5.95 23.42 -23.99
CA GLU A 620 -7.11 23.96 -24.73
C GLU A 620 -6.75 25.24 -25.47
N ASP A 621 -6.09 26.20 -24.80
CA ASP A 621 -5.65 27.47 -25.42
C ASP A 621 -4.71 27.23 -26.61
N VAL A 622 -3.80 26.27 -26.52
CA VAL A 622 -2.86 25.94 -27.62
C VAL A 622 -3.54 25.12 -28.71
N LEU A 623 -4.41 24.17 -28.34
CA LEU A 623 -5.17 23.37 -29.32
C LEU A 623 -6.05 24.26 -30.19
N GLN A 624 -6.74 25.23 -29.60
CA GLN A 624 -7.54 26.18 -30.36
C GLN A 624 -6.68 26.91 -31.41
N VAL A 625 -5.50 27.40 -31.05
CA VAL A 625 -4.59 28.08 -31.99
C VAL A 625 -4.07 27.09 -33.04
N TYR A 626 -3.81 25.86 -32.68
CA TYR A 626 -3.35 24.81 -33.61
C TYR A 626 -4.43 24.51 -34.66
N GLU A 627 -5.67 24.37 -34.25
CA GLU A 627 -6.81 24.11 -35.15
C GLU A 627 -7.10 25.31 -36.07
N GLU A 628 -7.00 26.55 -35.54
CA GLU A 628 -7.24 27.76 -36.31
C GLU A 628 -6.15 28.08 -37.36
N GLU A 629 -4.87 27.79 -37.04
CA GLU A 629 -3.75 28.30 -37.86
C GLU A 629 -2.86 27.21 -38.48
N PHE A 630 -2.88 25.95 -37.96
CA PHE A 630 -1.95 24.89 -38.35
C PHE A 630 -2.63 23.57 -38.75
N SER A 631 -3.98 23.51 -38.68
CA SER A 631 -4.70 22.30 -39.06
C SER A 631 -4.50 21.97 -40.55
N VAL A 632 -4.32 20.69 -40.84
CA VAL A 632 -4.19 20.14 -42.21
C VAL A 632 -5.01 18.83 -42.29
N ASP A 633 -5.61 18.54 -43.44
CA ASP A 633 -6.58 17.44 -43.59
C ASP A 633 -6.03 16.04 -43.29
N TRP A 634 -4.72 15.84 -43.32
CA TRP A 634 -4.07 14.57 -43.10
C TRP A 634 -3.61 14.35 -41.66
N VAL A 635 -3.86 15.32 -40.76
CA VAL A 635 -3.56 15.25 -39.33
C VAL A 635 -4.85 15.29 -38.54
N ARG A 636 -5.14 14.21 -37.79
CA ARG A 636 -6.25 14.13 -36.88
C ARG A 636 -5.81 14.43 -35.45
N CYS A 637 -6.57 15.25 -34.74
CA CYS A 637 -6.29 15.56 -33.34
C CYS A 637 -7.33 14.89 -32.44
N VAL A 638 -6.86 14.35 -31.31
CA VAL A 638 -7.67 13.83 -30.21
C VAL A 638 -7.21 14.46 -28.90
N CYS A 639 -8.13 14.66 -27.97
CA CYS A 639 -7.87 15.43 -26.75
C CYS A 639 -8.30 14.66 -25.50
N GLN A 640 -7.46 14.65 -24.49
CA GLN A 640 -7.79 14.16 -23.16
C GLN A 640 -8.76 15.12 -22.46
N THR A 641 -9.88 14.61 -21.91
CA THR A 641 -10.81 15.38 -21.08
C THR A 641 -10.64 15.06 -19.58
N THR A 642 -11.19 15.91 -18.70
CA THR A 642 -11.05 15.77 -17.25
C THR A 642 -11.72 14.52 -16.68
N ASP A 643 -12.89 14.14 -17.24
CA ASP A 643 -13.80 13.15 -16.66
C ASP A 643 -13.94 11.88 -17.51
N MET A 644 -12.86 11.47 -18.21
CA MET A 644 -12.89 10.27 -19.04
C MET A 644 -13.15 9.02 -18.21
N THR A 645 -14.16 8.26 -18.60
CA THR A 645 -14.46 6.91 -18.12
C THR A 645 -13.36 5.93 -18.52
N GLU A 646 -13.31 4.74 -17.93
CA GLU A 646 -12.34 3.69 -18.28
C GLU A 646 -12.47 3.28 -19.76
N GLN A 647 -13.69 3.15 -20.27
CA GLN A 647 -13.99 2.82 -21.67
C GLN A 647 -13.52 3.91 -22.65
N GLU A 648 -13.71 5.19 -22.32
CA GLU A 648 -13.21 6.30 -23.14
C GLU A 648 -11.69 6.36 -23.17
N ARG A 649 -11.02 5.97 -22.07
CA ARG A 649 -9.56 5.85 -22.01
C ARG A 649 -9.03 4.73 -22.88
N GLU A 650 -9.67 3.58 -22.85
CA GLU A 650 -9.35 2.45 -23.72
C GLU A 650 -9.54 2.84 -25.19
N GLY A 651 -10.68 3.43 -25.55
CA GLY A 651 -10.93 3.91 -26.89
C GLY A 651 -9.89 4.93 -27.38
N PHE A 652 -9.47 5.89 -26.52
CA PHE A 652 -8.42 6.84 -26.85
C PHE A 652 -7.08 6.13 -27.18
N LEU A 653 -6.75 5.05 -26.47
CA LEU A 653 -5.52 4.30 -26.71
C LEU A 653 -5.61 3.39 -27.94
N GLU A 654 -6.79 2.84 -28.22
CA GLU A 654 -7.03 2.02 -29.42
C GLU A 654 -6.79 2.85 -30.69
N GLU A 655 -7.14 4.14 -30.72
CA GLU A 655 -6.84 5.02 -31.83
C GLU A 655 -5.35 5.12 -32.17
N PHE A 656 -4.46 4.98 -31.17
CA PHE A 656 -3.00 4.95 -31.40
C PHE A 656 -2.48 3.62 -31.96
N GLN A 657 -3.29 2.58 -31.98
CA GLN A 657 -2.95 1.29 -32.60
C GLN A 657 -3.29 1.29 -34.10
N GLU A 658 -4.17 2.19 -34.56
CA GLU A 658 -4.47 2.37 -35.96
C GLU A 658 -3.27 3.03 -36.67
N ARG A 659 -2.94 2.52 -37.87
CA ARG A 659 -1.76 2.97 -38.61
C ARG A 659 -2.08 3.85 -39.82
N GLU A 660 -3.31 4.30 -39.97
CA GLU A 660 -3.71 5.13 -41.11
C GLU A 660 -3.63 6.63 -40.78
N GLY A 661 -2.76 7.33 -41.49
CA GLY A 661 -2.62 8.78 -41.35
C GLY A 661 -1.71 9.23 -40.20
N THR A 662 -1.96 10.45 -39.73
CA THR A 662 -1.22 11.05 -38.62
C THR A 662 -2.21 11.39 -37.49
N LEU A 663 -1.94 10.90 -36.30
CA LEU A 663 -2.71 11.16 -35.09
C LEU A 663 -1.88 12.00 -34.11
N VAL A 664 -2.49 13.05 -33.56
CA VAL A 664 -1.91 13.88 -32.51
C VAL A 664 -2.81 13.87 -31.28
N GLY A 665 -2.36 13.25 -30.19
CA GLY A 665 -3.06 13.23 -28.92
C GLY A 665 -2.60 14.37 -28.02
N PHE A 666 -3.53 15.25 -27.64
CA PHE A 666 -3.30 16.32 -26.67
C PHE A 666 -3.63 15.82 -25.26
N CYS A 667 -2.62 15.76 -24.40
CA CYS A 667 -2.69 15.15 -23.07
C CYS A 667 -2.13 16.08 -21.99
N VAL A 668 -2.38 15.74 -20.70
CA VAL A 668 -1.83 16.48 -19.57
C VAL A 668 -0.72 15.68 -18.89
N LEU A 669 0.39 16.35 -18.53
CA LEU A 669 1.51 15.77 -17.79
C LEU A 669 1.08 15.26 -16.41
N GLY A 670 1.46 14.05 -16.08
CA GLY A 670 1.04 13.39 -14.84
C GLY A 670 -0.41 12.89 -14.86
N GLY A 671 -1.11 13.01 -16.00
CA GLY A 671 -2.41 12.40 -16.26
C GLY A 671 -2.29 10.92 -16.62
N ILE A 672 -3.46 10.30 -16.84
CA ILE A 672 -3.60 8.87 -17.12
C ILE A 672 -2.81 8.35 -18.32
N PHE A 673 -2.54 9.19 -19.33
CA PHE A 673 -1.78 8.82 -20.54
C PHE A 673 -0.28 9.06 -20.42
N SER A 674 0.18 9.78 -19.39
CA SER A 674 1.61 9.93 -19.11
C SER A 674 2.20 8.75 -18.33
N GLU A 675 1.38 7.87 -17.75
CA GLU A 675 1.79 6.69 -16.98
C GLU A 675 0.95 5.46 -17.33
N GLY A 676 1.57 4.27 -17.33
CA GLY A 676 0.85 2.98 -17.46
C GLY A 676 0.37 2.61 -18.87
N VAL A 677 0.70 3.38 -19.91
CA VAL A 677 0.33 3.09 -21.30
C VAL A 677 1.49 2.42 -22.01
N ASP A 678 1.24 1.37 -22.75
CA ASP A 678 2.24 0.64 -23.52
C ASP A 678 1.95 0.74 -25.02
N LEU A 679 2.52 1.79 -25.63
CA LEU A 679 2.50 1.99 -27.08
C LEU A 679 3.88 1.59 -27.64
N THR A 680 3.94 0.48 -28.35
CA THR A 680 5.19 -0.06 -28.91
C THR A 680 5.25 0.08 -30.44
N GLY A 681 6.45 0.09 -30.99
CA GLY A 681 6.68 0.19 -32.43
C GLY A 681 6.26 1.55 -32.98
N GLU A 682 5.58 1.55 -34.11
CA GLU A 682 5.12 2.77 -34.79
C GLU A 682 3.86 3.38 -34.17
N SER A 683 3.33 2.80 -33.06
CA SER A 683 2.16 3.33 -32.37
C SER A 683 2.42 4.69 -31.72
N LEU A 684 3.69 5.09 -31.49
CA LEU A 684 4.06 6.41 -31.02
C LEU A 684 5.48 6.76 -31.51
N ILE A 685 5.59 7.69 -32.45
CA ILE A 685 6.87 8.10 -33.02
C ILE A 685 7.37 9.46 -32.54
N GLY A 686 6.59 10.17 -31.74
CA GLY A 686 7.04 11.45 -31.21
C GLY A 686 6.28 11.87 -29.94
N ALA A 687 6.99 12.53 -29.03
CA ALA A 687 6.43 13.20 -27.87
C ALA A 687 6.88 14.66 -27.83
N VAL A 688 5.91 15.56 -27.72
CA VAL A 688 6.14 16.99 -27.49
C VAL A 688 5.75 17.32 -26.07
N ILE A 689 6.66 17.86 -25.28
CA ILE A 689 6.44 18.14 -23.87
C ILE A 689 6.52 19.65 -23.65
N VAL A 690 5.38 20.24 -23.32
CA VAL A 690 5.24 21.68 -23.09
C VAL A 690 5.44 21.99 -21.62
N GLY A 691 6.54 22.70 -21.31
CA GLY A 691 6.88 23.09 -19.95
C GLY A 691 7.58 22.01 -19.13
N THR A 692 8.02 22.42 -17.94
CA THR A 692 8.87 21.63 -17.05
C THR A 692 8.10 20.76 -16.07
N GLY A 693 6.80 20.54 -16.29
CA GLY A 693 5.96 19.63 -15.48
C GLY A 693 5.73 20.06 -14.04
N LEU A 694 6.06 21.29 -13.64
CA LEU A 694 5.95 21.77 -12.26
C LEU A 694 4.54 21.53 -11.72
N PRO A 695 4.40 20.97 -10.52
CA PRO A 695 3.12 20.88 -9.82
C PRO A 695 2.48 22.27 -9.62
N GLN A 696 1.15 22.29 -9.44
CA GLN A 696 0.46 23.53 -9.10
C GLN A 696 0.92 24.08 -7.76
N ILE A 697 0.93 25.42 -7.65
CA ILE A 697 1.21 26.12 -6.40
C ILE A 697 0.04 25.86 -5.44
N GLY A 698 0.38 25.46 -4.21
CA GLY A 698 -0.59 25.19 -3.15
C GLY A 698 0.08 25.13 -1.80
N SER A 699 -0.71 25.18 -0.73
CA SER A 699 -0.22 25.23 0.66
C SER A 699 0.81 24.13 0.94
N GLN A 700 0.53 22.89 0.56
CA GLN A 700 1.45 21.77 0.79
C GLN A 700 2.79 21.94 0.05
N ARG A 701 2.77 22.42 -1.19
CA ARG A 701 3.99 22.62 -1.99
C ARG A 701 4.84 23.75 -1.44
N GLU A 702 4.23 24.83 -1.00
CA GLU A 702 4.96 25.92 -0.32
C GLU A 702 5.53 25.49 1.04
N ILE A 703 4.78 24.70 1.83
CA ILE A 703 5.26 24.09 3.07
C ILE A 703 6.45 23.16 2.80
N LEU A 704 6.38 22.29 1.80
CA LEU A 704 7.49 21.43 1.40
C LEU A 704 8.73 22.27 1.03
N LYS A 705 8.52 23.31 0.23
CA LYS A 705 9.60 24.22 -0.17
C LYS A 705 10.23 24.87 1.05
N GLU A 706 9.45 25.50 1.95
CA GLU A 706 9.96 26.14 3.15
C GLU A 706 10.70 25.18 4.08
N TYR A 707 10.17 23.94 4.22
CA TYR A 707 10.79 22.90 5.05
C TYR A 707 12.17 22.51 4.52
N TYR A 708 12.29 22.20 3.21
CA TYR A 708 13.57 21.78 2.62
C TYR A 708 14.51 22.95 2.35
N ASP A 709 14.03 24.18 2.20
CA ASP A 709 14.90 25.38 2.20
C ASP A 709 15.62 25.55 3.55
N LYS A 710 14.93 25.27 4.67
CA LYS A 710 15.53 25.28 6.01
C LYS A 710 16.47 24.10 6.26
N LYS A 711 16.12 22.91 5.75
CA LYS A 711 16.83 21.66 6.02
C LYS A 711 18.12 21.52 5.20
N ASN A 712 18.07 21.81 3.92
CA ASN A 712 19.17 21.54 2.98
C ASN A 712 19.33 22.55 1.83
N HIS A 713 18.63 23.68 1.87
CA HIS A 713 18.61 24.73 0.83
C HIS A 713 18.13 24.26 -0.55
N CYS A 714 17.37 23.17 -0.63
CA CYS A 714 16.86 22.57 -1.87
C CYS A 714 15.32 22.61 -1.95
N GLY A 715 14.65 23.56 -1.29
CA GLY A 715 13.19 23.54 -1.18
C GLY A 715 12.48 23.57 -2.52
N PHE A 716 12.92 24.40 -3.47
CA PHE A 716 12.32 24.42 -4.82
C PHE A 716 12.51 23.09 -5.56
N ASP A 717 13.64 22.44 -5.38
CA ASP A 717 13.96 21.16 -6.01
C ASP A 717 13.02 20.06 -5.51
N TYR A 718 12.86 19.95 -4.20
CA TYR A 718 12.02 18.92 -3.56
C TYR A 718 10.53 19.14 -3.79
N ALA A 719 10.08 20.39 -3.76
CA ALA A 719 8.66 20.71 -3.91
C ALA A 719 8.18 20.73 -5.37
N TYR A 720 9.05 21.15 -6.32
CA TYR A 720 8.65 21.48 -7.67
C TYR A 720 9.51 20.83 -8.76
N ARG A 721 10.85 21.02 -8.74
CA ARG A 721 11.70 20.64 -9.88
C ARG A 721 11.79 19.13 -10.05
N TYR A 722 12.11 18.36 -9.02
CA TYR A 722 12.23 16.91 -9.11
C TYR A 722 10.90 16.23 -9.44
N PRO A 723 9.77 16.54 -8.77
CA PRO A 723 8.47 16.01 -9.17
C PRO A 723 8.07 16.39 -10.60
N GLY A 724 8.40 17.61 -11.02
CA GLY A 724 8.13 18.08 -12.39
C GLY A 724 8.93 17.31 -13.44
N MET A 725 10.25 17.20 -13.25
CA MET A 725 11.11 16.45 -14.17
C MET A 725 10.75 14.97 -14.23
N ASN A 726 10.30 14.37 -13.14
CA ASN A 726 9.81 13.00 -13.16
C ASN A 726 8.68 12.81 -14.18
N LYS A 727 7.71 13.72 -14.20
CA LYS A 727 6.61 13.71 -15.19
C LYS A 727 7.11 13.89 -16.62
N VAL A 728 8.08 14.79 -16.83
CA VAL A 728 8.72 15.00 -18.14
C VAL A 728 9.42 13.73 -18.64
N LEU A 729 10.19 13.08 -17.76
CA LEU A 729 10.91 11.84 -18.09
C LEU A 729 9.96 10.67 -18.36
N GLN A 730 8.85 10.57 -17.63
CA GLN A 730 7.82 9.58 -17.89
C GLN A 730 7.17 9.74 -19.26
N ALA A 731 6.78 10.97 -19.60
CA ALA A 731 6.20 11.30 -20.91
C ALA A 731 7.19 11.02 -22.06
N ALA A 732 8.43 11.44 -21.91
CA ALA A 732 9.49 11.19 -22.88
C ALA A 732 9.83 9.71 -23.07
N GLY A 733 9.77 8.93 -21.98
CA GLY A 733 10.05 7.49 -21.97
C GLY A 733 9.01 6.64 -22.72
N ARG A 734 7.94 7.25 -23.25
CA ARG A 734 6.93 6.56 -24.07
C ARG A 734 7.38 6.29 -25.49
N VAL A 735 8.29 7.11 -26.02
CA VAL A 735 8.67 7.08 -27.44
C VAL A 735 9.60 5.91 -27.80
N ILE A 736 10.51 5.53 -26.91
CA ILE A 736 11.49 4.44 -27.16
C ILE A 736 11.32 3.35 -26.09
N ARG A 737 10.84 2.19 -26.50
CA ARG A 737 10.56 1.02 -25.65
C ARG A 737 11.25 -0.26 -26.11
N THR A 738 11.54 -0.34 -27.41
CA THR A 738 12.23 -1.45 -28.03
C THR A 738 13.49 -0.96 -28.76
N LYS A 739 14.32 -1.89 -29.24
CA LYS A 739 15.52 -1.56 -30.02
C LYS A 739 15.19 -1.03 -31.43
N GLU A 740 14.01 -1.39 -31.89
CA GLU A 740 13.50 -1.05 -33.22
C GLU A 740 12.79 0.30 -33.23
N ASP A 741 12.33 0.81 -32.11
CA ASP A 741 11.60 2.06 -31.99
C ASP A 741 12.49 3.24 -32.41
N LYS A 742 11.86 4.17 -33.11
CA LYS A 742 12.50 5.41 -33.57
C LYS A 742 11.58 6.58 -33.25
N GLY A 743 12.15 7.69 -32.77
CA GLY A 743 11.27 8.79 -32.46
C GLY A 743 11.93 10.09 -32.03
N VAL A 744 11.12 11.15 -32.04
CA VAL A 744 11.49 12.51 -31.67
C VAL A 744 10.91 12.89 -30.32
N ILE A 745 11.74 13.44 -29.44
CA ILE A 745 11.36 14.05 -28.18
C ILE A 745 11.62 15.53 -28.26
N LEU A 746 10.58 16.36 -28.19
CA LEU A 746 10.65 17.81 -28.29
C LEU A 746 10.23 18.46 -26.98
N LEU A 747 11.15 19.11 -26.28
CA LEU A 747 10.93 19.80 -25.02
C LEU A 747 10.72 21.29 -25.27
N LEU A 748 9.56 21.83 -24.94
CA LEU A 748 9.16 23.21 -25.24
C LEU A 748 9.14 24.07 -23.97
N ASP A 749 10.29 24.48 -23.51
CA ASP A 749 10.45 25.52 -22.48
C ASP A 749 11.92 25.97 -22.40
N ASP A 750 12.14 27.29 -22.31
CA ASP A 750 13.47 27.90 -22.19
C ASP A 750 14.22 27.48 -20.91
N ARG A 751 13.50 27.12 -19.81
CA ARG A 751 14.07 26.66 -18.55
C ARG A 751 14.84 25.35 -18.66
N PHE A 752 14.58 24.53 -19.64
CA PHE A 752 15.37 23.30 -19.83
C PHE A 752 16.86 23.58 -20.13
N TRP A 753 17.22 24.83 -20.48
CA TRP A 753 18.60 25.28 -20.61
C TRP A 753 19.22 25.81 -19.33
N ASP A 754 18.42 26.04 -18.26
CA ASP A 754 18.95 26.43 -16.98
C ASP A 754 19.83 25.31 -16.42
N ARG A 755 20.96 25.69 -15.78
CA ARG A 755 21.93 24.72 -15.24
C ARG A 755 21.30 23.66 -14.35
N ASP A 756 20.39 24.08 -13.49
CA ASP A 756 19.74 23.19 -12.53
C ASP A 756 18.87 22.11 -13.18
N TYR A 757 18.27 22.39 -14.35
CA TYR A 757 17.56 21.39 -15.15
C TYR A 757 18.53 20.51 -15.94
N GLN A 758 19.65 21.07 -16.42
CA GLN A 758 20.66 20.32 -17.15
C GLN A 758 21.34 19.26 -16.27
N GLU A 759 21.52 19.53 -14.98
CA GLU A 759 22.12 18.61 -14.02
C GLU A 759 21.22 17.43 -13.67
N ILE A 760 19.89 17.54 -13.86
CA ILE A 760 18.92 16.49 -13.60
C ILE A 760 18.37 15.79 -14.83
N PHE A 761 18.98 16.00 -16.00
CA PHE A 761 18.71 15.16 -17.17
C PHE A 761 19.38 13.79 -17.04
N PRO A 762 18.73 12.72 -17.54
CA PRO A 762 19.36 11.40 -17.62
C PRO A 762 20.70 11.45 -18.36
N ARG A 763 21.65 10.62 -17.94
CA ARG A 763 22.99 10.58 -18.56
C ARG A 763 22.95 10.26 -20.04
N GLU A 764 21.97 9.49 -20.50
CA GLU A 764 21.74 9.17 -21.91
C GLU A 764 21.20 10.34 -22.73
N TRP A 765 20.77 11.45 -22.15
CA TRP A 765 20.27 12.64 -22.86
C TRP A 765 21.36 13.67 -23.17
N GLN A 766 22.62 13.27 -23.17
CA GLN A 766 23.74 14.16 -23.48
C GLN A 766 23.79 14.62 -24.96
N ASP A 767 23.13 13.87 -25.86
CA ASP A 767 23.00 14.14 -27.28
C ASP A 767 21.89 15.14 -27.65
N ARG A 768 21.23 15.76 -26.61
CA ARG A 768 20.22 16.79 -26.83
C ARG A 768 20.76 18.02 -27.55
N THR A 769 19.93 18.62 -28.38
CA THR A 769 20.29 19.81 -29.15
C THR A 769 19.23 20.89 -29.04
N GLY A 770 19.67 22.14 -29.09
CA GLY A 770 18.78 23.28 -29.18
C GLY A 770 18.18 23.44 -30.57
N CYS A 771 16.95 23.91 -30.61
CA CYS A 771 16.29 24.36 -31.81
C CYS A 771 15.50 25.64 -31.56
N ARG A 772 15.13 26.31 -32.59
CA ARG A 772 14.21 27.45 -32.61
C ARG A 772 13.04 27.11 -33.53
N LEU A 773 12.00 27.91 -33.48
CA LEU A 773 10.82 27.68 -34.32
C LEU A 773 11.16 27.61 -35.82
N ASP A 774 12.11 28.39 -36.28
CA ASP A 774 12.60 28.41 -37.69
C ASP A 774 13.52 27.25 -38.08
N THR A 775 14.07 26.50 -37.09
CA THR A 775 15.05 25.42 -37.33
C THR A 775 14.58 24.05 -36.91
N VAL A 776 13.47 23.94 -36.21
CA VAL A 776 12.94 22.64 -35.71
C VAL A 776 12.59 21.70 -36.84
N GLU A 777 12.04 22.25 -37.94
CA GLU A 777 11.66 21.50 -39.14
C GLU A 777 12.87 20.77 -39.75
N ASP A 778 13.94 21.49 -40.04
CA ASP A 778 15.18 20.92 -40.58
C ASP A 778 15.81 19.87 -39.65
N ALA A 779 15.75 20.12 -38.34
CA ALA A 779 16.30 19.21 -37.34
C ALA A 779 15.55 17.88 -37.28
N VAL A 780 14.21 17.91 -37.36
CA VAL A 780 13.34 16.72 -37.37
C VAL A 780 13.44 16.00 -38.72
N GLU A 781 13.38 16.71 -39.83
CA GLU A 781 13.52 16.15 -41.19
C GLU A 781 14.87 15.43 -41.33
N THR A 782 15.95 16.05 -40.87
CA THR A 782 17.32 15.46 -40.94
C THR A 782 17.40 14.16 -40.13
N PHE A 783 16.69 14.07 -39.01
CA PHE A 783 16.62 12.84 -38.24
C PHE A 783 15.90 11.73 -39.00
N TRP A 784 14.72 12.02 -39.57
CA TRP A 784 13.93 11.03 -40.28
C TRP A 784 14.54 10.55 -41.59
N LYS A 785 15.28 11.42 -42.33
CA LYS A 785 16.02 11.05 -43.55
C LYS A 785 17.05 9.93 -43.32
N ARG A 786 17.44 9.63 -42.09
CA ARG A 786 18.35 8.50 -41.79
C ARG A 786 17.67 7.14 -41.91
N PHE A 787 16.36 7.12 -41.91
CA PHE A 787 15.53 5.90 -41.84
C PHE A 787 14.62 5.73 -43.08
N THR A 788 14.72 6.64 -44.03
CA THR A 788 14.14 6.52 -45.37
C THR A 788 15.20 5.98 -46.31
#